data_9bf02a6f3c88a4ece00351580882695e
#
_entry.id   9bf02a6f3c88a4ece00351580882695e
#
_cell.length_a   1.000
_cell.length_b   1.000
_cell.length_c   1.000
_cell.angle_alpha   90.00
_cell.angle_beta   90.00
_cell.angle_gamma   90.00
#
_symmetry.space_group_name_H-M   'P 1'
#
loop_
_entity.id
_entity.type
_entity.pdbx_description
1 polymer ?
#
loop_
_entity_poly.entity_id
_entity_poly.type
_entity_poly.pdbx_seq_one_letter_code
_entity_poly.pdbx_strand_id
1 'polypeptide(L)'
;MRNTRRFIPTLVAVALAVAFVAGTLIYRDTAEAALYDQYARAARNVGVAVTARGDTRLPPSTLDALRTDPGVDGADGRRAERLPLLDRRGRLVTDLGEPGFGINAGTVAVLRPFDVTSGRLPQAGGEAALDTRTAGRIGVAVGDAVTVVDAQEQRQQVRVVGLVDVTGFQGRRASTVVVTDSELTRLTGGSGYREVVAALRPGADAKAVRDRAGAGSPALARTGEQLRKDLAKEASGQLSGLLVGIGLFALVAVLVAAFVIVNTFTIVMAQRLRETALLRCVGAGRGQVFRMVLADAAKVGLAGSVLGTGLGVLVAFSLSRLSSLVGLPAGDVVLTPLPLLAGPLLGLLVTVGAAVAPALRAARVRPMAALRAAVPESGAFRRLTLVLAALAALGGTALTVAGVRGTGGALQAMVLVMVGGIGNFLALLLLTPRLVGPVVRGLGWLPGRVFGVPAKMAAANASRNPGRTAATTATLLIGVALMAGGGTVAATVNRTAEQQLNIAFPVDYILTPSVPGELVPSAVAGEVRAAGFPIAAPVRQGRSGDLLVGTLDPAAGLMPVRPGTAVVPAASDALGARAVGSRIDLVAGGRQLSVTVAEVAQSASFVGDVVLAEADFAALFPDVHNDAMVLVKAAPGRAAAQTRPELDAVLAEHPLVQVADLAEVRDERSATIDQIVAIIAALLGFALVIAVIGIGNTLSLSVLERAQETALVRALGLTRGQLRGMLLTEALLMALTGALGGVAFGVLYGWLTATAGFGAIHPLLRVPVGQLAAFVALAALAAVLAAVLPAQRAARA
;
A
#
# COMPACT_ATOMS: atom_id res chain seq x y z
N MET A 1 -35.42 -25.50 19.88
CA MET A 1 -35.29 -24.08 19.61
C MET A 1 -34.64 -23.21 20.75
N ARG A 2 -34.62 -23.65 21.98
CA ARG A 2 -34.05 -22.88 23.12
C ARG A 2 -32.50 -22.86 23.18
N ASN A 3 -31.82 -23.73 22.41
CA ASN A 3 -30.32 -23.88 22.45
C ASN A 3 -29.58 -23.05 21.40
N THR A 4 -30.23 -22.58 20.34
CA THR A 4 -29.56 -21.86 19.24
C THR A 4 -29.12 -20.43 19.61
N ARG A 5 -29.86 -19.77 20.51
CA ARG A 5 -29.49 -18.40 20.95
C ARG A 5 -28.11 -18.30 21.65
N ARG A 6 -27.60 -19.40 22.19
CA ARG A 6 -26.28 -19.44 22.87
C ARG A 6 -25.11 -19.43 21.90
N PHE A 7 -25.34 -19.87 20.63
CA PHE A 7 -24.32 -19.86 19.61
C PHE A 7 -24.30 -18.57 18.77
N ILE A 8 -25.24 -17.67 18.96
CA ILE A 8 -25.30 -16.40 18.20
C ILE A 8 -23.98 -15.62 18.30
N PRO A 9 -23.34 -15.44 19.48
CA PRO A 9 -22.08 -14.72 19.55
C PRO A 9 -20.95 -15.39 18.78
N THR A 10 -20.89 -16.73 18.81
CA THR A 10 -19.91 -17.52 18.06
C THR A 10 -20.18 -17.40 16.55
N LEU A 11 -21.45 -17.52 16.15
CA LEU A 11 -21.87 -17.36 14.76
C LEU A 11 -21.50 -15.99 14.21
N VAL A 12 -21.76 -14.91 14.98
CA VAL A 12 -21.41 -13.54 14.61
C VAL A 12 -19.90 -13.38 14.52
N ALA A 13 -19.14 -13.92 15.46
CA ALA A 13 -17.68 -13.85 15.45
C ALA A 13 -17.09 -14.57 14.21
N VAL A 14 -17.59 -15.77 13.89
CA VAL A 14 -17.18 -16.51 12.68
C VAL A 14 -17.58 -15.75 11.43
N ALA A 15 -18.83 -15.24 11.37
CA ALA A 15 -19.31 -14.48 10.22
C ALA A 15 -18.49 -13.23 9.95
N LEU A 16 -18.14 -12.45 10.97
CA LEU A 16 -17.31 -11.24 10.82
C LEU A 16 -15.89 -11.58 10.42
N ALA A 17 -15.31 -12.63 10.99
CA ALA A 17 -13.97 -13.07 10.65
C ALA A 17 -13.88 -13.54 9.19
N VAL A 18 -14.86 -14.36 8.75
CA VAL A 18 -14.94 -14.81 7.35
C VAL A 18 -15.26 -13.65 6.41
N ALA A 19 -16.15 -12.73 6.83
CA ALA A 19 -16.48 -11.53 6.07
C ALA A 19 -15.24 -10.67 5.79
N PHE A 20 -14.38 -10.53 6.79
CA PHE A 20 -13.14 -9.80 6.63
C PHE A 20 -12.20 -10.48 5.62
N VAL A 21 -11.94 -11.79 5.79
CA VAL A 21 -11.05 -12.53 4.90
C VAL A 21 -11.61 -12.61 3.48
N ALA A 22 -12.88 -13.01 3.33
CA ALA A 22 -13.53 -13.10 2.02
C ALA A 22 -13.61 -11.72 1.35
N GLY A 23 -13.96 -10.67 2.12
CA GLY A 23 -14.02 -9.30 1.62
C GLY A 23 -12.66 -8.78 1.14
N THR A 24 -11.59 -9.08 1.87
CA THR A 24 -10.22 -8.73 1.48
C THR A 24 -9.78 -9.46 0.21
N LEU A 25 -10.09 -10.76 0.08
CA LEU A 25 -9.76 -11.54 -1.12
C LEU A 25 -10.57 -11.08 -2.34
N ILE A 26 -11.89 -10.85 -2.18
CA ILE A 26 -12.76 -10.33 -3.26
C ILE A 26 -12.30 -8.92 -3.67
N TYR A 27 -11.95 -8.06 -2.70
CA TYR A 27 -11.42 -6.73 -3.00
C TYR A 27 -10.09 -6.80 -3.76
N ARG A 28 -9.18 -7.72 -3.36
CA ARG A 28 -7.93 -7.96 -4.09
C ARG A 28 -8.19 -8.33 -5.54
N ASP A 29 -9.06 -9.32 -5.78
CA ASP A 29 -9.38 -9.77 -7.13
C ASP A 29 -10.08 -8.65 -7.94
N THR A 30 -10.94 -7.86 -7.29
CA THR A 30 -11.58 -6.68 -7.89
C THR A 30 -10.56 -5.60 -8.26
N ALA A 31 -9.62 -5.29 -7.38
CA ALA A 31 -8.56 -4.32 -7.64
C ALA A 31 -7.62 -4.80 -8.75
N GLU A 32 -7.27 -6.08 -8.77
CA GLU A 32 -6.46 -6.70 -9.82
C GLU A 32 -7.20 -6.67 -11.17
N ALA A 33 -8.50 -6.97 -11.20
CA ALA A 33 -9.32 -6.87 -12.40
C ALA A 33 -9.48 -5.42 -12.88
N ALA A 34 -9.69 -4.46 -11.99
CA ALA A 34 -9.79 -3.05 -12.32
C ALA A 34 -8.48 -2.52 -12.93
N LEU A 35 -7.34 -2.92 -12.36
CA LEU A 35 -6.02 -2.63 -12.94
C LEU A 35 -5.86 -3.28 -14.31
N TYR A 36 -6.21 -4.57 -14.41
CA TYR A 36 -6.16 -5.27 -15.69
C TYR A 36 -7.01 -4.55 -16.74
N ASP A 37 -8.25 -4.18 -16.42
CA ASP A 37 -9.14 -3.47 -17.35
C ASP A 37 -8.61 -2.06 -17.69
N GLN A 38 -8.05 -1.37 -16.71
CA GLN A 38 -7.48 -0.03 -16.92
C GLN A 38 -6.27 -0.08 -17.86
N TYR A 39 -5.31 -0.96 -17.59
CA TYR A 39 -4.05 -1.04 -18.36
C TYR A 39 -4.19 -1.87 -19.64
N ALA A 40 -5.08 -2.87 -19.64
CA ALA A 40 -5.35 -3.68 -20.82
C ALA A 40 -6.36 -3.03 -21.79
N ARG A 41 -6.98 -1.88 -21.45
CA ARG A 41 -7.93 -1.17 -22.31
C ARG A 41 -7.32 -0.87 -23.69
N ALA A 42 -6.06 -0.44 -23.72
CA ALA A 42 -5.31 -0.18 -24.95
C ALA A 42 -5.13 -1.44 -25.83
N ALA A 43 -5.24 -2.64 -25.25
CA ALA A 43 -5.10 -3.92 -25.94
C ALA A 43 -6.42 -4.70 -26.05
N ARG A 44 -7.60 -4.09 -25.77
CA ARG A 44 -8.89 -4.78 -25.67
C ARG A 44 -9.24 -5.61 -26.91
N ASN A 45 -9.08 -5.04 -28.10
CA ASN A 45 -9.43 -5.69 -29.36
C ASN A 45 -8.20 -6.05 -30.21
N VAL A 46 -7.02 -5.99 -29.60
CA VAL A 46 -5.78 -6.34 -30.28
C VAL A 46 -5.64 -7.86 -30.32
N GLY A 47 -5.49 -8.41 -31.50
CA GLY A 47 -5.18 -9.82 -31.73
C GLY A 47 -3.69 -10.08 -31.77
N VAL A 48 -2.92 -9.21 -32.46
CA VAL A 48 -1.48 -9.22 -32.55
C VAL A 48 -0.93 -7.80 -32.44
N ALA A 49 0.18 -7.63 -31.73
CA ALA A 49 0.94 -6.40 -31.61
C ALA A 49 2.40 -6.61 -31.93
N VAL A 50 2.98 -5.67 -32.65
CA VAL A 50 4.44 -5.59 -32.91
C VAL A 50 4.92 -4.30 -32.27
N THR A 51 5.85 -4.40 -31.31
CA THR A 51 6.35 -3.28 -30.52
C THR A 51 7.83 -3.06 -30.82
N ALA A 52 8.24 -1.83 -31.03
CA ALA A 52 9.65 -1.45 -31.17
C ALA A 52 10.44 -1.69 -29.87
N ARG A 53 11.73 -2.00 -29.96
CA ARG A 53 12.61 -2.17 -28.79
C ARG A 53 13.31 -0.84 -28.47
N GLY A 54 13.33 -0.47 -27.21
CA GLY A 54 13.97 0.76 -26.75
C GLY A 54 13.38 2.00 -27.42
N ASP A 55 14.22 2.90 -27.91
CA ASP A 55 13.82 4.13 -28.59
C ASP A 55 13.71 4.00 -30.12
N THR A 56 13.82 2.77 -30.67
CA THR A 56 13.64 2.55 -32.12
C THR A 56 12.19 2.77 -32.53
N ARG A 57 11.97 2.93 -33.83
CA ARG A 57 10.64 3.04 -34.43
C ARG A 57 10.44 1.95 -35.46
N LEU A 58 9.21 1.47 -35.58
CA LEU A 58 8.81 0.53 -36.61
C LEU A 58 8.57 1.29 -37.92
N PRO A 59 9.13 0.81 -39.04
CA PRO A 59 8.90 1.43 -40.33
C PRO A 59 7.44 1.25 -40.81
N PRO A 60 6.91 2.12 -41.70
CA PRO A 60 5.56 1.98 -42.27
C PRO A 60 5.32 0.61 -42.91
N SER A 61 6.33 -0.01 -43.46
CA SER A 61 6.25 -1.35 -44.08
C SER A 61 5.76 -2.43 -43.10
N THR A 62 6.00 -2.26 -41.79
CA THR A 62 5.48 -3.20 -40.77
C THR A 62 3.94 -3.11 -40.70
N LEU A 63 3.38 -1.91 -40.81
CA LEU A 63 1.92 -1.72 -40.85
C LEU A 63 1.33 -2.29 -42.15
N ASP A 64 1.97 -2.05 -43.30
CA ASP A 64 1.53 -2.56 -44.58
C ASP A 64 1.58 -4.09 -44.64
N ALA A 65 2.61 -4.71 -44.09
CA ALA A 65 2.71 -6.16 -43.99
C ALA A 65 1.55 -6.76 -43.18
N LEU A 66 1.19 -6.14 -42.04
CA LEU A 66 0.03 -6.58 -41.26
C LEU A 66 -1.31 -6.35 -41.94
N ARG A 67 -1.48 -5.25 -42.68
CA ARG A 67 -2.70 -4.96 -43.45
C ARG A 67 -2.94 -5.97 -44.58
N THR A 68 -1.86 -6.51 -45.14
CA THR A 68 -1.94 -7.50 -46.23
C THR A 68 -2.02 -8.95 -45.74
N ASP A 69 -1.85 -9.23 -44.42
CA ASP A 69 -1.94 -10.56 -43.87
C ASP A 69 -3.39 -11.10 -43.91
N PRO A 70 -3.62 -12.31 -44.49
CA PRO A 70 -4.94 -12.86 -44.65
C PRO A 70 -5.72 -13.11 -43.35
N GLY A 71 -5.04 -13.24 -42.23
CA GLY A 71 -5.63 -13.42 -40.90
C GLY A 71 -6.04 -12.11 -40.23
N VAL A 72 -5.70 -10.96 -40.80
CA VAL A 72 -5.94 -9.64 -40.21
C VAL A 72 -7.24 -9.02 -40.83
N ASP A 73 -8.08 -8.46 -39.97
CA ASP A 73 -9.28 -7.70 -40.36
C ASP A 73 -8.98 -6.22 -40.53
N GLY A 74 -8.12 -5.67 -39.68
CA GLY A 74 -7.63 -4.31 -39.77
C GLY A 74 -6.36 -4.13 -38.93
N ALA A 75 -5.46 -3.25 -39.37
CA ALA A 75 -4.26 -2.90 -38.63
C ALA A 75 -4.03 -1.39 -38.56
N ASP A 76 -3.48 -0.94 -37.46
CA ASP A 76 -3.19 0.46 -37.18
C ASP A 76 -1.82 0.66 -36.55
N GLY A 77 -1.15 1.73 -36.92
CA GLY A 77 0.11 2.14 -36.32
C GLY A 77 -0.14 3.13 -35.19
N ARG A 78 0.41 2.84 -34.02
CA ARG A 78 0.31 3.71 -32.83
C ARG A 78 1.56 4.53 -32.67
N ARG A 79 1.36 5.82 -32.54
CA ARG A 79 2.40 6.81 -32.27
C ARG A 79 2.07 7.51 -30.97
N ALA A 80 3.08 7.71 -30.16
CA ALA A 80 3.03 8.55 -28.98
C ALA A 80 4.33 9.36 -28.97
N GLU A 81 4.21 10.60 -29.34
CA GLU A 81 5.33 11.53 -29.45
C GLU A 81 5.15 12.65 -28.41
N ARG A 82 6.23 13.26 -27.98
CA ARG A 82 6.13 14.40 -27.09
C ARG A 82 5.55 15.59 -27.83
N LEU A 83 4.52 16.17 -27.23
CA LEU A 83 3.86 17.35 -27.72
C LEU A 83 3.47 18.23 -26.53
N PRO A 84 4.34 19.16 -26.15
CA PRO A 84 4.10 20.04 -25.00
C PRO A 84 2.84 20.88 -25.22
N LEU A 85 1.96 20.89 -24.22
CA LEU A 85 0.71 21.66 -24.21
C LEU A 85 0.86 22.87 -23.28
N LEU A 86 0.47 24.04 -23.72
CA LEU A 86 0.45 25.25 -22.91
C LEU A 86 -0.96 25.59 -22.43
N ASP A 87 -1.08 26.09 -21.20
CA ASP A 87 -2.32 26.64 -20.68
C ASP A 87 -2.63 28.03 -21.28
N ARG A 88 -3.78 28.61 -20.91
CA ARG A 88 -4.17 29.96 -21.36
C ARG A 88 -3.22 31.09 -20.97
N ARG A 89 -2.33 30.82 -19.98
CA ARG A 89 -1.30 31.76 -19.51
C ARG A 89 0.06 31.51 -20.17
N GLY A 90 0.14 30.59 -21.11
CA GLY A 90 1.38 30.20 -21.78
C GLY A 90 2.29 29.30 -20.98
N ARG A 91 1.82 28.74 -19.87
CA ARG A 91 2.59 27.82 -19.03
C ARG A 91 2.43 26.38 -19.52
N LEU A 92 3.51 25.61 -19.42
CA LEU A 92 3.51 24.19 -19.78
C LEU A 92 2.56 23.40 -18.86
N VAL A 93 1.69 22.64 -19.47
CA VAL A 93 0.79 21.72 -18.74
C VAL A 93 1.52 20.40 -18.51
N THR A 94 2.13 20.27 -17.33
CA THR A 94 2.84 19.05 -16.90
C THR A 94 2.02 18.29 -15.87
N ASP A 95 2.31 17.01 -15.72
CA ASP A 95 1.82 16.18 -14.62
C ASP A 95 3.02 15.40 -14.08
N LEU A 96 3.37 15.61 -12.79
CA LEU A 96 4.58 15.04 -12.15
C LEU A 96 5.90 15.29 -12.91
N GLY A 97 6.01 16.43 -13.60
CA GLY A 97 7.18 16.74 -14.42
C GLY A 97 7.23 15.98 -15.77
N GLU A 98 6.20 15.22 -16.14
CA GLU A 98 6.09 14.60 -17.45
C GLU A 98 5.46 15.60 -18.45
N PRO A 99 6.09 15.82 -19.61
CA PRO A 99 5.55 16.68 -20.65
C PRO A 99 4.30 16.06 -21.30
N GLY A 100 3.54 16.89 -21.99
CA GLY A 100 2.39 16.44 -22.78
C GLY A 100 2.79 15.50 -23.92
N PHE A 101 1.87 14.60 -24.28
CA PHE A 101 2.02 13.69 -25.41
C PHE A 101 1.00 13.96 -26.50
N GLY A 102 1.46 13.95 -27.74
CA GLY A 102 0.64 13.84 -28.94
C GLY A 102 0.48 12.38 -29.33
N ILE A 103 -0.75 11.92 -29.53
CA ILE A 103 -1.04 10.59 -30.07
C ILE A 103 -1.85 10.72 -31.36
N ASN A 104 -1.68 9.77 -32.28
CA ASN A 104 -2.49 9.76 -33.51
C ASN A 104 -3.88 9.18 -33.26
N ALA A 105 -4.88 9.71 -33.94
CA ALA A 105 -6.29 9.35 -33.80
C ALA A 105 -6.61 7.89 -34.18
N GLY A 106 -5.76 7.25 -34.97
CA GLY A 106 -5.97 5.91 -35.51
C GLY A 106 -7.11 5.82 -36.53
N THR A 107 -6.95 4.96 -37.52
CA THR A 107 -7.91 4.77 -38.62
C THR A 107 -8.94 3.68 -38.28
N VAL A 108 -8.52 2.65 -37.55
CA VAL A 108 -9.36 1.49 -37.21
C VAL A 108 -9.99 1.70 -35.83
N ALA A 109 -11.29 1.98 -35.80
CA ALA A 109 -12.01 2.37 -34.56
C ALA A 109 -11.88 1.37 -33.44
N VAL A 110 -11.94 0.06 -33.71
CA VAL A 110 -11.87 -1.00 -32.70
C VAL A 110 -10.49 -1.16 -32.07
N LEU A 111 -9.43 -0.62 -32.70
CA LEU A 111 -8.05 -0.68 -32.22
C LEU A 111 -7.61 0.58 -31.46
N ARG A 112 -8.47 1.60 -31.34
CA ARG A 112 -8.16 2.84 -30.63
C ARG A 112 -7.93 2.56 -29.15
N PRO A 113 -6.85 3.13 -28.57
CA PRO A 113 -6.54 2.92 -27.15
C PRO A 113 -7.31 3.87 -26.20
N PHE A 114 -8.29 4.61 -26.70
CA PHE A 114 -9.07 5.62 -25.98
C PHE A 114 -10.53 5.65 -26.46
N ASP A 115 -11.41 6.18 -25.62
CA ASP A 115 -12.84 6.37 -25.91
C ASP A 115 -13.16 7.87 -26.09
N VAL A 116 -14.05 8.22 -27.04
CA VAL A 116 -14.51 9.61 -27.23
C VAL A 116 -15.63 9.89 -26.21
N THR A 117 -15.44 10.89 -25.36
CA THR A 117 -16.42 11.27 -24.32
C THR A 117 -17.34 12.41 -24.75
N SER A 118 -16.86 13.32 -25.62
CA SER A 118 -17.64 14.44 -26.15
C SER A 118 -17.07 14.93 -27.48
N GLY A 119 -17.92 15.46 -28.35
CA GLY A 119 -17.51 15.96 -29.62
C GLY A 119 -17.13 14.86 -30.63
N ARG A 120 -16.07 15.08 -31.42
CA ARG A 120 -15.58 14.15 -32.46
C ARG A 120 -14.06 14.06 -32.46
N LEU A 121 -13.52 13.09 -33.16
CA LEU A 121 -12.06 13.03 -33.42
C LEU A 121 -11.63 14.04 -34.48
N PRO A 122 -10.35 14.49 -34.46
CA PRO A 122 -9.77 15.35 -35.45
C PRO A 122 -9.76 14.66 -36.83
N GLN A 123 -10.14 15.39 -37.87
CA GLN A 123 -10.18 14.93 -39.25
C GLN A 123 -9.28 15.75 -40.17
N ALA A 124 -8.88 16.95 -39.73
CA ALA A 124 -8.06 17.87 -40.52
C ALA A 124 -6.88 18.38 -39.67
N GLY A 125 -5.88 18.96 -40.33
CA GLY A 125 -4.78 19.67 -39.67
C GLY A 125 -5.32 20.86 -38.86
N GLY A 126 -4.69 21.15 -37.71
CA GLY A 126 -5.13 22.19 -36.78
C GLY A 126 -6.31 21.81 -35.89
N GLU A 127 -6.85 20.59 -36.00
CA GLU A 127 -7.86 20.04 -35.10
C GLU A 127 -7.20 19.06 -34.09
N ALA A 128 -7.70 19.06 -32.83
CA ALA A 128 -7.26 18.14 -31.81
C ALA A 128 -8.44 17.64 -30.97
N ALA A 129 -8.30 16.45 -30.38
CA ALA A 129 -9.12 16.07 -29.25
C ALA A 129 -8.22 16.03 -27.99
N LEU A 130 -8.75 16.47 -26.86
CA LEU A 130 -7.98 16.62 -25.62
C LEU A 130 -8.44 15.61 -24.58
N ASP A 131 -7.51 15.08 -23.77
CA ASP A 131 -7.86 14.24 -22.64
C ASP A 131 -8.78 14.99 -21.67
N THR A 132 -9.87 14.34 -21.25
CA THR A 132 -10.92 14.92 -20.41
C THR A 132 -10.40 15.49 -19.09
N ARG A 133 -9.40 14.82 -18.46
CA ARG A 133 -8.78 15.31 -17.21
C ARG A 133 -7.96 16.57 -17.47
N THR A 134 -7.18 16.56 -18.54
CA THR A 134 -6.37 17.72 -18.97
C THR A 134 -7.29 18.90 -19.28
N ALA A 135 -8.36 18.68 -20.04
CA ALA A 135 -9.35 19.71 -20.38
C ALA A 135 -9.99 20.32 -19.12
N GLY A 136 -10.39 19.49 -18.16
CA GLY A 136 -10.95 19.95 -16.88
C GLY A 136 -9.96 20.77 -16.05
N ARG A 137 -8.68 20.36 -16.02
CA ARG A 137 -7.62 21.04 -15.28
C ARG A 137 -7.30 22.44 -15.82
N ILE A 138 -7.26 22.60 -17.14
CA ILE A 138 -6.94 23.88 -17.78
C ILE A 138 -8.18 24.72 -18.16
N GLY A 139 -9.39 24.21 -17.87
CA GLY A 139 -10.65 24.91 -18.13
C GLY A 139 -10.97 25.10 -19.62
N VAL A 140 -10.69 24.08 -20.45
CA VAL A 140 -10.91 24.06 -21.90
C VAL A 140 -12.08 23.15 -22.26
N ALA A 141 -12.94 23.61 -23.17
CA ALA A 141 -14.09 22.87 -23.68
C ALA A 141 -13.97 22.62 -25.20
N VAL A 142 -14.87 21.77 -25.73
CA VAL A 142 -15.00 21.58 -27.17
C VAL A 142 -15.36 22.90 -27.84
N GLY A 143 -14.58 23.28 -28.86
CA GLY A 143 -14.68 24.55 -29.57
C GLY A 143 -13.57 25.55 -29.24
N ASP A 144 -12.92 25.43 -28.10
CA ASP A 144 -11.81 26.29 -27.70
C ASP A 144 -10.53 25.96 -28.48
N ALA A 145 -9.57 26.91 -28.49
CA ALA A 145 -8.22 26.70 -29.01
C ALA A 145 -7.26 26.44 -27.86
N VAL A 146 -6.30 25.53 -28.06
CA VAL A 146 -5.17 25.27 -27.17
C VAL A 146 -3.87 25.47 -27.93
N THR A 147 -2.80 25.80 -27.21
CA THR A 147 -1.48 26.01 -27.80
C THR A 147 -0.61 24.79 -27.50
N VAL A 148 -0.03 24.20 -28.54
CA VAL A 148 1.00 23.17 -28.45
C VAL A 148 2.32 23.72 -28.94
N VAL A 149 3.44 23.14 -28.51
CA VAL A 149 4.77 23.52 -28.98
C VAL A 149 5.29 22.44 -29.92
N ASP A 150 5.65 22.83 -31.15
CA ASP A 150 6.18 21.91 -32.16
C ASP A 150 7.68 21.61 -31.97
N ALA A 151 8.24 20.71 -32.79
CA ALA A 151 9.64 20.34 -32.72
C ALA A 151 10.62 21.47 -33.09
N GLN A 152 10.15 22.58 -33.65
CA GLN A 152 10.91 23.79 -33.94
C GLN A 152 10.73 24.86 -32.84
N GLU A 153 10.18 24.48 -31.68
CA GLU A 153 9.87 25.37 -30.54
C GLU A 153 8.83 26.45 -30.85
N GLN A 154 8.08 26.29 -31.96
CA GLN A 154 7.06 27.26 -32.33
C GLN A 154 5.71 26.94 -31.69
N ARG A 155 5.03 27.98 -31.23
CA ARG A 155 3.68 27.86 -30.65
C ARG A 155 2.66 27.68 -31.80
N GLN A 156 1.99 26.55 -31.78
CA GLN A 156 0.95 26.21 -32.75
C GLN A 156 -0.42 26.17 -32.06
N GLN A 157 -1.39 26.88 -32.61
CA GLN A 157 -2.77 26.80 -32.13
C GLN A 157 -3.50 25.63 -32.80
N VAL A 158 -4.14 24.79 -32.00
CA VAL A 158 -5.00 23.70 -32.44
C VAL A 158 -6.38 23.86 -31.83
N ARG A 159 -7.43 23.60 -32.60
CA ARG A 159 -8.82 23.71 -32.17
C ARG A 159 -9.27 22.40 -31.54
N VAL A 160 -9.82 22.43 -30.32
CA VAL A 160 -10.37 21.26 -29.63
C VAL A 160 -11.74 20.92 -30.23
N VAL A 161 -11.81 19.79 -30.96
CA VAL A 161 -13.05 19.32 -31.63
C VAL A 161 -13.71 18.17 -30.86
N GLY A 162 -13.03 17.62 -29.83
CA GLY A 162 -13.57 16.58 -29.01
C GLY A 162 -12.77 16.39 -27.72
N LEU A 163 -13.35 15.63 -26.78
CA LEU A 163 -12.73 15.18 -25.58
C LEU A 163 -12.65 13.64 -25.59
N VAL A 164 -11.55 13.10 -25.08
CA VAL A 164 -11.27 11.66 -25.06
C VAL A 164 -10.89 11.20 -23.67
N ASP A 165 -11.20 9.95 -23.34
CA ASP A 165 -10.69 9.28 -22.15
C ASP A 165 -9.53 8.36 -22.56
N VAL A 166 -8.32 8.78 -22.24
CA VAL A 166 -7.08 8.03 -22.48
C VAL A 166 -6.65 7.21 -21.27
N THR A 167 -7.51 7.06 -20.27
CA THR A 167 -7.23 6.33 -19.03
C THR A 167 -6.80 4.90 -19.36
N GLY A 168 -5.58 4.55 -18.98
CA GLY A 168 -4.98 3.23 -19.26
C GLY A 168 -4.02 3.20 -20.45
N PHE A 169 -3.91 4.25 -21.25
CA PHE A 169 -2.89 4.33 -22.27
C PHE A 169 -1.52 4.59 -21.64
N GLN A 170 -0.63 3.59 -21.64
CA GLN A 170 0.73 3.59 -21.09
C GLN A 170 0.85 3.94 -19.59
N GLY A 171 -0.23 3.87 -18.80
CA GLY A 171 -0.19 4.18 -17.36
C GLY A 171 0.19 5.62 -17.01
N ARG A 172 0.30 6.51 -17.97
CA ARG A 172 0.80 7.87 -17.80
C ARG A 172 -0.33 8.83 -17.43
N ARG A 173 -0.06 9.70 -16.48
CA ARG A 173 -0.95 10.80 -16.09
C ARG A 173 -0.70 12.08 -16.90
N ALA A 174 0.24 12.07 -17.85
CA ALA A 174 0.62 13.23 -18.66
C ALA A 174 -0.54 13.75 -19.51
N SER A 175 -0.52 15.05 -19.80
CA SER A 175 -1.49 15.68 -20.71
C SER A 175 -1.41 15.02 -22.08
N THR A 176 -2.57 14.66 -22.66
CA THR A 176 -2.60 13.95 -23.95
C THR A 176 -3.46 14.72 -24.96
N VAL A 177 -2.87 14.95 -26.12
CA VAL A 177 -3.49 15.60 -27.27
C VAL A 177 -3.59 14.59 -28.42
N VAL A 178 -4.78 14.32 -28.91
CA VAL A 178 -5.03 13.42 -30.04
C VAL A 178 -5.14 14.27 -31.29
N VAL A 179 -4.33 13.98 -32.29
CA VAL A 179 -4.32 14.67 -33.59
C VAL A 179 -4.34 13.66 -34.76
N THR A 180 -4.49 14.09 -35.98
CA THR A 180 -4.32 13.21 -37.14
C THR A 180 -2.86 12.75 -37.27
N ASP A 181 -2.59 11.63 -37.93
CA ASP A 181 -1.22 11.11 -38.10
C ASP A 181 -0.33 12.09 -38.89
N SER A 182 -0.88 12.75 -39.93
CA SER A 182 -0.19 13.79 -40.67
C SER A 182 0.13 15.03 -39.85
N GLU A 183 -0.79 15.43 -38.97
CA GLU A 183 -0.59 16.58 -38.09
C GLU A 183 0.43 16.27 -37.02
N LEU A 184 0.41 15.06 -36.46
CA LEU A 184 1.42 14.62 -35.52
C LEU A 184 2.83 14.63 -36.13
N THR A 185 2.95 14.16 -37.40
CA THR A 185 4.22 14.23 -38.14
C THR A 185 4.68 15.66 -38.33
N ARG A 186 3.76 16.57 -38.70
CA ARG A 186 4.05 17.98 -38.89
C ARG A 186 4.54 18.66 -37.61
N LEU A 187 3.89 18.37 -36.49
CA LEU A 187 4.20 18.99 -35.21
C LEU A 187 5.47 18.42 -34.53
N THR A 188 5.74 17.11 -34.70
CA THR A 188 6.84 16.46 -33.97
C THR A 188 8.04 16.10 -34.84
N GLY A 189 7.93 16.22 -36.17
CA GLY A 189 8.98 15.81 -37.09
C GLY A 189 9.27 14.30 -37.12
N GLY A 190 8.63 13.53 -36.23
CA GLY A 190 8.86 12.10 -36.09
C GLY A 190 8.22 11.29 -37.23
N SER A 191 8.80 10.17 -37.60
CA SER A 191 8.24 9.18 -38.53
C SER A 191 8.33 7.77 -37.95
N GLY A 192 7.44 6.87 -38.40
CA GLY A 192 7.38 5.49 -37.91
C GLY A 192 6.52 5.33 -36.66
N TYR A 193 6.34 4.08 -36.24
CA TYR A 193 5.42 3.70 -35.18
C TYR A 193 6.17 3.13 -33.96
N ARG A 194 5.67 3.42 -32.77
CA ARG A 194 6.13 2.77 -31.56
C ARG A 194 5.58 1.35 -31.43
N GLU A 195 4.34 1.19 -31.89
CA GLU A 195 3.61 -0.07 -31.87
C GLU A 195 2.71 -0.16 -33.09
N VAL A 196 2.63 -1.33 -33.71
CA VAL A 196 1.65 -1.66 -34.76
C VAL A 196 0.74 -2.74 -34.22
N VAL A 197 -0.56 -2.50 -34.25
CA VAL A 197 -1.58 -3.41 -33.70
C VAL A 197 -2.52 -3.88 -34.79
N ALA A 198 -2.99 -5.12 -34.68
CA ALA A 198 -3.92 -5.71 -35.62
C ALA A 198 -5.10 -6.37 -34.93
N ALA A 199 -6.31 -6.15 -35.46
CA ALA A 199 -7.49 -6.94 -35.17
C ALA A 199 -7.50 -8.16 -36.08
N LEU A 200 -7.87 -9.32 -35.55
CA LEU A 200 -7.92 -10.57 -36.32
C LEU A 200 -9.31 -10.86 -36.85
N ARG A 201 -9.38 -11.51 -37.97
CA ARG A 201 -10.63 -12.05 -38.51
C ARG A 201 -11.13 -13.17 -37.59
N PRO A 202 -12.46 -13.38 -37.48
CA PRO A 202 -13.00 -14.50 -36.73
C PRO A 202 -12.39 -15.83 -37.18
N GLY A 203 -11.86 -16.61 -36.21
CA GLY A 203 -11.23 -17.90 -36.47
C GLY A 203 -9.75 -17.86 -36.90
N ALA A 204 -9.14 -16.71 -37.05
CA ALA A 204 -7.70 -16.61 -37.37
C ALA A 204 -6.83 -17.01 -36.16
N ASP A 205 -5.75 -17.76 -36.44
CA ASP A 205 -4.76 -18.14 -35.41
C ASP A 205 -3.81 -16.96 -35.09
N ALA A 206 -3.99 -16.39 -33.92
CA ALA A 206 -3.17 -15.28 -33.43
C ALA A 206 -1.66 -15.62 -33.36
N LYS A 207 -1.31 -16.87 -33.07
CA LYS A 207 0.09 -17.31 -33.00
C LYS A 207 0.71 -17.32 -34.40
N ALA A 208 0.00 -17.87 -35.39
CA ALA A 208 0.47 -17.90 -36.77
C ALA A 208 0.68 -16.49 -37.34
N VAL A 209 -0.26 -15.56 -37.10
CA VAL A 209 -0.12 -14.13 -37.51
C VAL A 209 1.06 -13.47 -36.78
N ARG A 210 1.20 -13.68 -35.46
CA ARG A 210 2.36 -13.17 -34.69
C ARG A 210 3.70 -13.63 -35.26
N ASP A 211 3.81 -14.93 -35.58
CA ASP A 211 5.07 -15.52 -36.06
C ASP A 211 5.45 -14.96 -37.44
N ARG A 212 4.47 -14.75 -38.32
CA ARG A 212 4.70 -14.06 -39.61
C ARG A 212 5.11 -12.60 -39.42
N ALA A 213 4.42 -11.87 -38.53
CA ALA A 213 4.72 -10.47 -38.23
C ALA A 213 6.07 -10.25 -37.56
N GLY A 214 6.55 -11.24 -36.79
CA GLY A 214 7.86 -11.22 -36.13
C GLY A 214 9.01 -11.70 -37.03
N ALA A 215 8.73 -12.34 -38.15
CA ALA A 215 9.74 -12.92 -39.02
C ALA A 215 10.64 -11.84 -39.65
N GLY A 216 11.96 -11.91 -39.37
CA GLY A 216 12.94 -10.98 -39.92
C GLY A 216 12.97 -9.58 -39.31
N SER A 217 12.23 -9.31 -38.24
CA SER A 217 12.22 -8.04 -37.53
C SER A 217 12.87 -8.14 -36.14
N PRO A 218 13.73 -7.19 -35.74
CA PRO A 218 14.23 -7.10 -34.37
C PRO A 218 13.15 -6.69 -33.36
N ALA A 219 11.93 -6.37 -33.82
CA ALA A 219 10.80 -5.96 -33.02
C ALA A 219 10.22 -7.12 -32.21
N LEU A 220 9.49 -6.79 -31.13
CA LEU A 220 8.85 -7.77 -30.28
C LEU A 220 7.40 -8.00 -30.75
N ALA A 221 7.14 -9.14 -31.41
CA ALA A 221 5.79 -9.55 -31.78
C ALA A 221 5.14 -10.36 -30.67
N ARG A 222 3.89 -10.01 -30.31
CA ARG A 222 3.10 -10.63 -29.23
C ARG A 222 1.66 -10.85 -29.67
N THR A 223 1.03 -11.90 -29.15
CA THR A 223 -0.42 -11.99 -29.26
C THR A 223 -1.09 -10.96 -28.36
N GLY A 224 -2.31 -10.56 -28.66
CA GLY A 224 -3.04 -9.61 -27.82
C GLY A 224 -3.24 -10.09 -26.37
N GLU A 225 -3.35 -11.41 -26.16
CA GLU A 225 -3.40 -11.98 -24.81
C GLU A 225 -2.07 -11.82 -24.06
N GLN A 226 -0.96 -12.06 -24.75
CA GLN A 226 0.38 -11.83 -24.18
C GLN A 226 0.58 -10.36 -23.85
N LEU A 227 0.22 -9.45 -24.76
CA LEU A 227 0.30 -8.02 -24.54
C LEU A 227 -0.52 -7.58 -23.32
N ARG A 228 -1.76 -8.04 -23.20
CA ARG A 228 -2.59 -7.74 -22.02
C ARG A 228 -1.97 -8.25 -20.72
N LYS A 229 -1.43 -9.48 -20.73
CA LYS A 229 -0.77 -10.06 -19.54
C LYS A 229 0.49 -9.28 -19.16
N ASP A 230 1.29 -8.87 -20.14
CA ASP A 230 2.53 -8.11 -19.90
C ASP A 230 2.21 -6.72 -19.33
N LEU A 231 1.24 -6.01 -19.90
CA LEU A 231 0.77 -4.71 -19.39
C LEU A 231 0.22 -4.82 -17.97
N ALA A 232 -0.59 -5.84 -17.70
CA ALA A 232 -1.12 -6.10 -16.37
C ALA A 232 0.00 -6.46 -15.37
N LYS A 233 1.01 -7.24 -15.78
CA LYS A 233 2.15 -7.61 -14.95
C LYS A 233 3.03 -6.41 -14.62
N GLU A 234 3.27 -5.52 -15.57
CA GLU A 234 4.02 -4.27 -15.36
C GLU A 234 3.29 -3.36 -14.36
N ALA A 235 1.97 -3.20 -14.53
CA ALA A 235 1.13 -2.45 -13.60
C ALA A 235 1.06 -3.10 -12.21
N SER A 236 0.90 -4.42 -12.12
CA SER A 236 0.86 -5.15 -10.84
C SER A 236 2.22 -5.16 -10.14
N GLY A 237 3.33 -5.05 -10.88
CA GLY A 237 4.68 -4.93 -10.31
C GLY A 237 4.81 -3.71 -9.40
N GLN A 238 4.23 -2.58 -9.78
CA GLN A 238 4.21 -1.35 -8.97
C GLN A 238 3.35 -1.49 -7.70
N LEU A 239 2.34 -2.36 -7.71
CA LEU A 239 1.43 -2.60 -6.59
C LEU A 239 1.70 -3.91 -5.84
N SER A 240 2.72 -4.66 -6.23
CA SER A 240 3.05 -5.96 -5.63
C SER A 240 3.24 -5.87 -4.11
N GLY A 241 3.91 -4.82 -3.62
CA GLY A 241 4.09 -4.57 -2.19
C GLY A 241 2.75 -4.37 -1.47
N LEU A 242 1.82 -3.63 -2.05
CA LEU A 242 0.48 -3.42 -1.49
C LEU A 242 -0.32 -4.73 -1.46
N LEU A 243 -0.32 -5.50 -2.56
CA LEU A 243 -1.04 -6.78 -2.64
C LEU A 243 -0.49 -7.82 -1.66
N VAL A 244 0.84 -7.88 -1.49
CA VAL A 244 1.48 -8.72 -0.46
C VAL A 244 1.08 -8.24 0.94
N GLY A 245 1.08 -6.94 1.19
CA GLY A 245 0.63 -6.35 2.45
C GLY A 245 -0.82 -6.74 2.78
N ILE A 246 -1.74 -6.62 1.83
CA ILE A 246 -3.14 -7.04 1.97
C ILE A 246 -3.24 -8.55 2.25
N GLY A 247 -2.45 -9.40 1.56
CA GLY A 247 -2.42 -10.85 1.77
C GLY A 247 -1.93 -11.24 3.18
N LEU A 248 -0.87 -10.61 3.66
CA LEU A 248 -0.36 -10.82 5.01
C LEU A 248 -1.34 -10.31 6.07
N PHE A 249 -2.03 -9.22 5.78
CA PHE A 249 -3.09 -8.70 6.64
C PHE A 249 -4.27 -9.69 6.74
N ALA A 250 -4.68 -10.31 5.64
CA ALA A 250 -5.68 -11.37 5.64
C ALA A 250 -5.24 -12.58 6.49
N LEU A 251 -3.96 -12.98 6.43
CA LEU A 251 -3.41 -14.04 7.29
C LEU A 251 -3.54 -13.70 8.78
N VAL A 252 -3.22 -12.47 9.17
CA VAL A 252 -3.37 -12.02 10.57
C VAL A 252 -4.84 -12.02 10.96
N ALA A 253 -5.75 -11.63 10.08
CA ALA A 253 -7.18 -11.68 10.33
C ALA A 253 -7.68 -13.11 10.60
N VAL A 254 -7.16 -14.11 9.88
CA VAL A 254 -7.44 -15.53 10.16
C VAL A 254 -6.97 -15.93 11.57
N LEU A 255 -5.79 -15.49 11.99
CA LEU A 255 -5.28 -15.75 13.33
C LEU A 255 -6.15 -15.11 14.42
N VAL A 256 -6.59 -13.85 14.20
CA VAL A 256 -7.56 -13.17 15.09
C VAL A 256 -8.85 -13.95 15.19
N ALA A 257 -9.39 -14.35 14.05
CA ALA A 257 -10.60 -15.16 13.97
C ALA A 257 -10.45 -16.46 14.74
N ALA A 258 -9.39 -17.23 14.50
CA ALA A 258 -9.10 -18.46 15.20
C ALA A 258 -9.03 -18.25 16.71
N PHE A 259 -8.37 -17.18 17.16
CA PHE A 259 -8.26 -16.85 18.59
C PHE A 259 -9.63 -16.54 19.21
N VAL A 260 -10.46 -15.72 18.55
CA VAL A 260 -11.82 -15.39 19.03
C VAL A 260 -12.70 -16.63 19.08
N ILE A 261 -12.60 -17.49 18.08
CA ILE A 261 -13.35 -18.75 18.00
C ILE A 261 -12.93 -19.71 19.12
N VAL A 262 -11.61 -19.94 19.32
CA VAL A 262 -11.08 -20.75 20.45
C VAL A 262 -11.60 -20.26 21.77
N ASN A 263 -11.54 -18.95 22.00
CA ASN A 263 -12.01 -18.33 23.22
C ASN A 263 -13.50 -18.56 23.43
N THR A 264 -14.32 -18.30 22.38
CA THR A 264 -15.78 -18.45 22.44
C THR A 264 -16.19 -19.89 22.65
N PHE A 265 -15.55 -20.87 21.94
CA PHE A 265 -15.82 -22.29 22.15
C PHE A 265 -15.39 -22.77 23.54
N THR A 266 -14.27 -22.28 24.07
CA THR A 266 -13.85 -22.61 25.45
C THR A 266 -14.91 -22.16 26.46
N ILE A 267 -15.50 -21.00 26.27
CA ILE A 267 -16.60 -20.46 27.08
C ILE A 267 -17.85 -21.32 26.97
N VAL A 268 -18.31 -21.62 25.75
CA VAL A 268 -19.50 -22.44 25.51
C VAL A 268 -19.34 -23.85 26.10
N MET A 269 -18.11 -24.43 25.99
CA MET A 269 -17.82 -25.73 26.59
C MET A 269 -17.83 -25.69 28.11
N ALA A 270 -17.31 -24.63 28.73
CA ALA A 270 -17.40 -24.48 30.20
C ALA A 270 -18.86 -24.42 30.68
N GLN A 271 -19.76 -23.72 29.93
CA GLN A 271 -21.20 -23.69 30.24
C GLN A 271 -21.88 -25.07 30.10
N ARG A 272 -21.40 -25.93 29.16
CA ARG A 272 -21.96 -27.27 28.91
C ARG A 272 -21.27 -28.38 29.74
N LEU A 273 -20.35 -28.03 30.62
CA LEU A 273 -19.56 -29.04 31.37
C LEU A 273 -20.50 -29.97 32.16
N ARG A 274 -21.55 -29.45 32.81
CA ARG A 274 -22.53 -30.25 33.57
C ARG A 274 -23.37 -31.15 32.63
N GLU A 275 -23.86 -30.59 31.50
CA GLU A 275 -24.61 -31.36 30.48
C GLU A 275 -23.74 -32.52 29.94
N THR A 276 -22.50 -32.25 29.62
CA THR A 276 -21.53 -33.21 29.10
C THR A 276 -21.17 -34.29 30.16
N ALA A 277 -21.04 -33.88 31.42
CA ALA A 277 -20.78 -34.81 32.55
C ALA A 277 -21.97 -35.74 32.76
N LEU A 278 -23.22 -35.24 32.73
CA LEU A 278 -24.42 -36.05 32.83
C LEU A 278 -24.54 -37.06 31.70
N LEU A 279 -24.30 -36.66 30.44
CA LEU A 279 -24.27 -37.58 29.31
C LEU A 279 -23.25 -38.73 29.51
N ARG A 280 -22.10 -38.44 30.09
CA ARG A 280 -21.05 -39.41 30.38
C ARG A 280 -21.42 -40.31 31.58
N CYS A 281 -22.14 -39.81 32.55
CA CYS A 281 -22.72 -40.62 33.60
C CYS A 281 -23.75 -41.63 33.11
N VAL A 282 -24.50 -41.27 32.01
CA VAL A 282 -25.48 -42.16 31.36
C VAL A 282 -24.82 -43.12 30.33
N GLY A 283 -23.46 -43.06 30.20
CA GLY A 283 -22.70 -44.03 29.36
C GLY A 283 -22.13 -43.47 28.06
N ALA A 284 -22.22 -42.19 27.79
CA ALA A 284 -21.63 -41.60 26.57
C ALA A 284 -20.08 -41.73 26.58
N GLY A 285 -19.53 -42.31 25.52
CA GLY A 285 -18.07 -42.47 25.32
C GLY A 285 -17.36 -41.15 25.06
N ARG A 286 -16.04 -41.13 25.37
CA ARG A 286 -15.18 -39.90 25.07
C ARG A 286 -15.23 -39.51 23.62
N GLY A 287 -15.21 -40.48 22.68
CA GLY A 287 -15.27 -40.20 21.25
C GLY A 287 -16.63 -39.67 20.80
N GLN A 288 -17.74 -40.08 21.41
CA GLN A 288 -19.06 -39.54 21.12
C GLN A 288 -19.19 -38.07 21.54
N VAL A 289 -18.70 -37.71 22.75
CA VAL A 289 -18.66 -36.30 23.20
C VAL A 289 -17.79 -35.46 22.27
N PHE A 290 -16.61 -35.95 21.93
CA PHE A 290 -15.70 -35.22 21.01
C PHE A 290 -16.36 -34.98 19.64
N ARG A 291 -16.95 -36.02 19.01
CA ARG A 291 -17.62 -35.90 17.70
C ARG A 291 -18.84 -34.96 17.78
N MET A 292 -19.62 -35.02 18.87
CA MET A 292 -20.76 -34.12 19.07
C MET A 292 -20.33 -32.64 19.09
N VAL A 293 -19.26 -32.33 19.83
CA VAL A 293 -18.72 -30.93 19.91
C VAL A 293 -18.20 -30.47 18.56
N LEU A 294 -17.47 -31.32 17.83
CA LEU A 294 -16.99 -30.99 16.49
C LEU A 294 -18.14 -30.83 15.48
N ALA A 295 -19.19 -31.63 15.56
CA ALA A 295 -20.38 -31.49 14.72
C ALA A 295 -21.09 -30.14 14.99
N ASP A 296 -21.22 -29.74 16.26
CA ASP A 296 -21.79 -28.43 16.63
C ASP A 296 -20.89 -27.30 16.11
N ALA A 297 -19.56 -27.44 16.21
CA ALA A 297 -18.59 -26.48 15.68
C ALA A 297 -18.70 -26.39 14.12
N ALA A 298 -18.82 -27.52 13.45
CA ALA A 298 -18.97 -27.55 11.99
C ALA A 298 -20.27 -26.87 11.52
N LYS A 299 -21.41 -27.08 12.21
CA LYS A 299 -22.68 -26.41 11.91
C LYS A 299 -22.58 -24.89 12.07
N VAL A 300 -22.01 -24.44 13.21
CA VAL A 300 -21.81 -23.00 13.47
C VAL A 300 -20.78 -22.42 12.50
N GLY A 301 -19.71 -23.17 12.24
CA GLY A 301 -18.67 -22.78 11.29
C GLY A 301 -19.23 -22.61 9.88
N LEU A 302 -20.01 -23.59 9.38
CA LEU A 302 -20.61 -23.52 8.05
C LEU A 302 -21.63 -22.37 7.95
N ALA A 303 -22.56 -22.26 8.90
CA ALA A 303 -23.57 -21.21 8.89
C ALA A 303 -22.93 -19.81 9.02
N GLY A 304 -21.95 -19.65 9.93
CA GLY A 304 -21.22 -18.41 10.09
C GLY A 304 -20.37 -18.04 8.87
N SER A 305 -19.77 -19.04 8.21
CA SER A 305 -18.94 -18.82 7.03
C SER A 305 -19.77 -18.41 5.80
N VAL A 306 -20.93 -19.03 5.58
CA VAL A 306 -21.83 -18.63 4.48
C VAL A 306 -22.35 -17.21 4.69
N LEU A 307 -22.80 -16.88 5.90
CA LEU A 307 -23.20 -15.52 6.24
C LEU A 307 -22.02 -14.53 6.13
N GLY A 308 -20.85 -14.96 6.58
CA GLY A 308 -19.63 -14.19 6.51
C GLY A 308 -19.19 -13.90 5.08
N THR A 309 -19.27 -14.87 4.18
CA THR A 309 -18.94 -14.65 2.77
C THR A 309 -19.91 -13.65 2.13
N GLY A 310 -21.21 -13.74 2.42
CA GLY A 310 -22.20 -12.74 1.99
C GLY A 310 -21.88 -11.32 2.51
N LEU A 311 -21.55 -11.19 3.78
CA LEU A 311 -21.08 -9.92 4.35
C LEU A 311 -19.73 -9.47 3.73
N GLY A 312 -18.84 -10.41 3.39
CA GLY A 312 -17.57 -10.13 2.72
C GLY A 312 -17.76 -9.47 1.35
N VAL A 313 -18.79 -9.87 0.60
CA VAL A 313 -19.15 -9.20 -0.67
C VAL A 313 -19.52 -7.73 -0.40
N LEU A 314 -20.31 -7.45 0.66
CA LEU A 314 -20.66 -6.08 1.04
C LEU A 314 -19.42 -5.27 1.47
N VAL A 315 -18.49 -5.89 2.18
CA VAL A 315 -17.20 -5.28 2.56
C VAL A 315 -16.38 -4.93 1.32
N ALA A 316 -16.24 -5.86 0.38
CA ALA A 316 -15.52 -5.64 -0.87
C ALA A 316 -16.15 -4.50 -1.69
N PHE A 317 -17.48 -4.46 -1.78
CA PHE A 317 -18.22 -3.38 -2.44
C PHE A 317 -17.94 -2.03 -1.76
N SER A 318 -18.00 -1.98 -0.43
CA SER A 318 -17.72 -0.74 0.32
C SER A 318 -16.28 -0.27 0.13
N LEU A 319 -15.30 -1.19 0.14
CA LEU A 319 -13.90 -0.88 -0.13
C LEU A 319 -13.68 -0.40 -1.56
N SER A 320 -14.31 -1.03 -2.56
CA SER A 320 -14.23 -0.58 -3.95
C SER A 320 -14.79 0.84 -4.13
N ARG A 321 -15.93 1.17 -3.48
CA ARG A 321 -16.46 2.52 -3.46
C ARG A 321 -15.55 3.52 -2.76
N LEU A 322 -14.98 3.14 -1.63
CA LEU A 322 -14.01 3.98 -0.92
C LEU A 322 -12.76 4.23 -1.79
N SER A 323 -12.24 3.21 -2.45
CA SER A 323 -11.10 3.32 -3.38
C SER A 323 -11.38 4.33 -4.51
N SER A 324 -12.59 4.31 -5.09
CA SER A 324 -12.97 5.28 -6.13
C SER A 324 -12.99 6.73 -5.62
N LEU A 325 -13.42 6.94 -4.37
CA LEU A 325 -13.46 8.27 -3.75
C LEU A 325 -12.05 8.84 -3.48
N VAL A 326 -11.08 7.96 -3.26
CA VAL A 326 -9.69 8.36 -3.01
C VAL A 326 -8.80 8.23 -4.26
N GLY A 327 -9.39 8.06 -5.45
CA GLY A 327 -8.67 8.06 -6.73
C GLY A 327 -7.81 6.80 -7.00
N LEU A 328 -8.00 5.73 -6.24
CA LEU A 328 -7.36 4.44 -6.51
C LEU A 328 -8.16 3.64 -7.56
N PRO A 329 -7.52 2.71 -8.28
CA PRO A 329 -8.21 1.85 -9.23
C PRO A 329 -9.40 1.15 -8.57
N ALA A 330 -10.59 1.45 -9.03
CA ALA A 330 -11.83 0.88 -8.56
C ALA A 330 -12.63 0.39 -9.77
N GLY A 331 -13.18 -0.82 -9.65
CA GLY A 331 -14.02 -1.43 -10.66
C GLY A 331 -15.28 -1.99 -10.05
N ASP A 332 -16.15 -2.52 -10.89
CA ASP A 332 -17.28 -3.32 -10.43
C ASP A 332 -16.76 -4.56 -9.70
N VAL A 333 -17.45 -4.94 -8.62
CA VAL A 333 -17.01 -6.06 -7.79
C VAL A 333 -16.99 -7.34 -8.61
N VAL A 334 -15.80 -7.92 -8.75
CA VAL A 334 -15.57 -9.18 -9.46
C VAL A 334 -15.69 -10.34 -8.48
N LEU A 335 -16.68 -11.18 -8.69
CA LEU A 335 -16.93 -12.36 -7.88
C LEU A 335 -16.27 -13.59 -8.56
N THR A 336 -15.04 -13.89 -8.18
CA THR A 336 -14.37 -15.11 -8.63
C THR A 336 -14.80 -16.32 -7.79
N PRO A 337 -14.81 -17.53 -8.34
CA PRO A 337 -15.21 -18.74 -7.59
C PRO A 337 -14.29 -19.02 -6.40
N LEU A 338 -13.00 -18.65 -6.50
CA LEU A 338 -12.00 -18.97 -5.49
C LEU A 338 -12.30 -18.34 -4.11
N PRO A 339 -12.48 -17.03 -3.93
CA PRO A 339 -12.86 -16.43 -2.64
C PRO A 339 -14.22 -16.91 -2.13
N LEU A 340 -15.19 -17.13 -3.03
CA LEU A 340 -16.54 -17.58 -2.66
C LEU A 340 -16.54 -19.00 -2.08
N LEU A 341 -15.64 -19.86 -2.51
CA LEU A 341 -15.47 -21.23 -1.99
C LEU A 341 -14.45 -21.26 -0.85
N ALA A 342 -13.36 -20.51 -0.96
CA ALA A 342 -12.31 -20.44 0.05
C ALA A 342 -12.81 -19.85 1.37
N GLY A 343 -13.68 -18.83 1.34
CA GLY A 343 -14.27 -18.24 2.53
C GLY A 343 -14.99 -19.25 3.42
N PRO A 344 -16.03 -19.97 2.90
CA PRO A 344 -16.73 -21.03 3.65
C PRO A 344 -15.83 -22.17 4.10
N LEU A 345 -14.91 -22.62 3.24
CA LEU A 345 -14.00 -23.72 3.57
C LEU A 345 -13.02 -23.31 4.67
N LEU A 346 -12.41 -22.16 4.55
CA LEU A 346 -11.44 -21.64 5.53
C LEU A 346 -12.13 -21.37 6.86
N GLY A 347 -13.30 -20.76 6.87
CA GLY A 347 -14.06 -20.52 8.09
C GLY A 347 -14.52 -21.83 8.77
N LEU A 348 -14.91 -22.83 8.01
CA LEU A 348 -15.20 -24.17 8.54
C LEU A 348 -13.96 -24.81 9.14
N LEU A 349 -12.82 -24.82 8.42
CA LEU A 349 -11.57 -25.41 8.89
C LEU A 349 -11.04 -24.71 10.15
N VAL A 350 -11.05 -23.37 10.16
CA VAL A 350 -10.62 -22.59 11.33
C VAL A 350 -11.54 -22.85 12.52
N THR A 351 -12.86 -22.91 12.31
CA THR A 351 -13.82 -23.13 13.41
C THR A 351 -13.70 -24.54 13.97
N VAL A 352 -13.60 -25.57 13.13
CA VAL A 352 -13.41 -26.95 13.56
C VAL A 352 -12.06 -27.12 14.23
N GLY A 353 -10.98 -26.60 13.63
CA GLY A 353 -9.62 -26.64 14.21
C GLY A 353 -9.54 -25.95 15.57
N ALA A 354 -10.14 -24.76 15.67
CA ALA A 354 -10.22 -24.02 16.94
C ALA A 354 -11.03 -24.74 18.02
N ALA A 355 -12.04 -25.53 17.63
CA ALA A 355 -12.86 -26.31 18.55
C ALA A 355 -12.18 -27.60 19.04
N VAL A 356 -11.12 -28.10 18.37
CA VAL A 356 -10.44 -29.37 18.74
C VAL A 356 -9.92 -29.34 20.17
N ALA A 357 -9.18 -28.30 20.57
CA ALA A 357 -8.61 -28.21 21.90
C ALA A 357 -9.68 -28.13 23.00
N PRO A 358 -10.73 -27.29 22.92
CA PRO A 358 -11.86 -27.31 23.84
C PRO A 358 -12.60 -28.66 23.86
N ALA A 359 -12.81 -29.30 22.69
CA ALA A 359 -13.49 -30.58 22.57
C ALA A 359 -12.70 -31.71 23.25
N LEU A 360 -11.38 -31.76 23.06
CA LEU A 360 -10.50 -32.74 23.73
C LEU A 360 -10.50 -32.55 25.28
N ARG A 361 -10.51 -31.28 25.74
CA ARG A 361 -10.62 -30.99 27.16
C ARG A 361 -11.95 -31.47 27.73
N ALA A 362 -13.07 -31.17 27.09
CA ALA A 362 -14.42 -31.60 27.46
C ALA A 362 -14.53 -33.14 27.49
N ALA A 363 -13.95 -33.83 26.50
CA ALA A 363 -13.97 -35.28 26.43
C ALA A 363 -13.09 -35.99 27.49
N ARG A 364 -12.06 -35.32 28.04
CA ARG A 364 -11.14 -35.87 29.02
C ARG A 364 -11.55 -35.58 30.47
N VAL A 365 -12.49 -34.72 30.76
CA VAL A 365 -12.96 -34.41 32.12
C VAL A 365 -13.60 -35.64 32.74
N ARG A 366 -13.17 -36.02 33.97
CA ARG A 366 -13.76 -37.14 34.74
C ARG A 366 -15.16 -36.74 35.23
N PRO A 367 -16.23 -37.60 35.09
CA PRO A 367 -17.59 -37.24 35.49
C PRO A 367 -17.72 -36.73 36.92
N MET A 368 -17.06 -37.40 37.86
CA MET A 368 -17.09 -37.04 39.29
C MET A 368 -16.34 -35.69 39.57
N ALA A 369 -15.30 -35.38 38.80
CA ALA A 369 -14.56 -34.11 38.98
C ALA A 369 -15.34 -32.90 38.43
N ALA A 370 -16.19 -33.10 37.44
CA ALA A 370 -17.06 -32.06 36.90
C ALA A 370 -18.19 -31.64 37.85
N LEU A 371 -18.54 -32.50 38.82
CA LEU A 371 -19.51 -32.21 39.87
C LEU A 371 -18.89 -31.47 41.06
N ARG A 372 -17.55 -31.56 41.23
CA ARG A 372 -16.79 -30.78 42.21
C ARG A 372 -16.21 -29.54 41.51
N ALA A 373 -16.58 -28.35 41.91
CA ALA A 373 -16.41 -27.06 41.27
C ALA A 373 -14.95 -26.55 41.04
N ALA A 374 -13.92 -27.40 41.11
CA ALA A 374 -12.53 -27.03 40.91
C ALA A 374 -11.78 -28.09 40.08
N VAL A 375 -11.53 -27.81 38.80
CA VAL A 375 -10.59 -28.55 37.96
C VAL A 375 -9.27 -27.77 37.92
N PRO A 376 -8.19 -28.23 38.60
CA PRO A 376 -6.87 -27.58 38.50
C PRO A 376 -6.31 -27.76 37.09
N GLU A 377 -5.73 -26.72 36.50
CA GLU A 377 -4.95 -26.85 35.27
C GLU A 377 -3.76 -27.79 35.53
N SER A 378 -3.61 -28.82 34.67
CA SER A 378 -2.48 -29.75 34.77
C SER A 378 -1.17 -29.02 34.50
N GLY A 379 -0.14 -29.17 35.35
CA GLY A 379 1.18 -28.54 35.20
C GLY A 379 1.90 -28.86 33.89
N ALA A 380 1.56 -29.99 33.24
CA ALA A 380 2.05 -30.38 31.93
C ALA A 380 1.58 -29.42 30.79
N PHE A 381 0.32 -29.00 30.83
CA PHE A 381 -0.21 -28.06 29.84
C PHE A 381 0.45 -26.67 29.96
N ARG A 382 0.75 -26.25 31.17
CA ARG A 382 1.45 -24.97 31.43
C ARG A 382 2.91 -24.99 30.94
N ARG A 383 3.59 -26.15 31.00
CA ARG A 383 4.94 -26.32 30.43
C ARG A 383 4.92 -26.32 28.91
N LEU A 384 3.96 -27.03 28.29
CA LEU A 384 3.81 -27.04 26.83
C LEU A 384 3.58 -25.64 26.26
N THR A 385 2.71 -24.83 26.89
CA THR A 385 2.46 -23.45 26.47
C THR A 385 3.73 -22.58 26.56
N LEU A 386 4.58 -22.79 27.56
CA LEU A 386 5.84 -22.05 27.66
C LEU A 386 6.84 -22.48 26.60
N VAL A 387 6.94 -23.78 26.31
CA VAL A 387 7.82 -24.29 25.25
C VAL A 387 7.37 -23.75 23.88
N LEU A 388 6.07 -23.79 23.59
CA LEU A 388 5.53 -23.25 22.34
C LEU A 388 5.75 -21.73 22.23
N ALA A 389 5.58 -20.98 23.32
CA ALA A 389 5.85 -19.55 23.33
C ALA A 389 7.35 -19.27 23.11
N ALA A 390 8.24 -20.05 23.72
CA ALA A 390 9.68 -19.91 23.53
C ALA A 390 10.09 -20.23 22.07
N LEU A 391 9.59 -21.33 21.51
CA LEU A 391 9.85 -21.69 20.12
C LEU A 391 9.33 -20.62 19.13
N ALA A 392 8.11 -20.10 19.35
CA ALA A 392 7.54 -19.04 18.54
C ALA A 392 8.35 -17.73 18.66
N ALA A 393 8.82 -17.39 19.87
CA ALA A 393 9.66 -16.22 20.11
C ALA A 393 11.04 -16.36 19.45
N LEU A 394 11.72 -17.50 19.63
CA LEU A 394 13.03 -17.75 19.05
C LEU A 394 12.98 -17.80 17.53
N GLY A 395 12.04 -18.57 16.96
CA GLY A 395 11.84 -18.65 15.51
C GLY A 395 11.43 -17.31 14.91
N GLY A 396 10.49 -16.60 15.56
CA GLY A 396 10.04 -15.28 15.15
C GLY A 396 11.17 -14.25 15.17
N THR A 397 11.98 -14.24 16.23
CA THR A 397 13.14 -13.34 16.33
C THR A 397 14.21 -13.68 15.31
N ALA A 398 14.51 -14.97 15.08
CA ALA A 398 15.46 -15.40 14.07
C ALA A 398 15.06 -14.93 12.66
N LEU A 399 13.78 -15.13 12.29
CA LEU A 399 13.24 -14.62 11.00
C LEU A 399 13.29 -13.09 10.89
N THR A 400 12.94 -12.38 11.98
CA THR A 400 13.01 -10.91 12.02
C THR A 400 14.45 -10.42 11.83
N VAL A 401 15.42 -11.02 12.53
CA VAL A 401 16.84 -10.67 12.40
C VAL A 401 17.37 -11.00 11.01
N ALA A 402 16.98 -12.16 10.46
CA ALA A 402 17.34 -12.55 9.08
C ALA A 402 16.77 -11.54 8.05
N GLY A 403 15.54 -11.08 8.23
CA GLY A 403 14.94 -10.06 7.36
C GLY A 403 15.62 -8.69 7.45
N VAL A 404 15.96 -8.22 8.67
CA VAL A 404 16.62 -6.92 8.86
C VAL A 404 18.09 -6.92 8.41
N ARG A 405 18.81 -8.04 8.56
CA ARG A 405 20.25 -8.17 8.22
C ARG A 405 20.50 -8.81 6.86
N GLY A 406 19.47 -9.40 6.24
CA GLY A 406 19.63 -10.16 5.00
C GLY A 406 19.97 -9.26 3.80
N THR A 407 20.75 -9.81 2.89
CA THR A 407 21.13 -9.16 1.62
C THR A 407 20.12 -9.44 0.50
N GLY A 408 18.97 -10.04 0.82
CA GLY A 408 17.87 -10.31 -0.11
C GLY A 408 17.14 -9.04 -0.53
N GLY A 409 16.35 -9.13 -1.60
CA GLY A 409 15.53 -7.98 -2.05
C GLY A 409 14.56 -7.47 -0.97
N ALA A 410 14.19 -6.19 -1.02
CA ALA A 410 13.35 -5.51 -0.04
C ALA A 410 12.02 -6.25 0.27
N LEU A 411 11.38 -6.83 -0.74
CA LEU A 411 10.16 -7.61 -0.57
C LEU A 411 10.39 -8.86 0.29
N GLN A 412 11.47 -9.61 0.04
CA GLN A 412 11.82 -10.80 0.82
C GLN A 412 12.13 -10.43 2.27
N ALA A 413 12.90 -9.36 2.50
CA ALA A 413 13.22 -8.84 3.82
C ALA A 413 11.96 -8.46 4.61
N MET A 414 11.04 -7.73 3.96
CA MET A 414 9.76 -7.34 4.55
C MET A 414 8.89 -8.55 4.93
N VAL A 415 8.81 -9.57 4.05
CA VAL A 415 8.06 -10.80 4.33
C VAL A 415 8.66 -11.55 5.52
N LEU A 416 9.98 -11.68 5.60
CA LEU A 416 10.65 -12.34 6.74
C LEU A 416 10.37 -11.61 8.06
N VAL A 417 10.43 -10.28 8.09
CA VAL A 417 10.11 -9.48 9.29
C VAL A 417 8.64 -9.64 9.68
N MET A 418 7.72 -9.63 8.72
CA MET A 418 6.29 -9.79 9.01
C MET A 418 5.96 -11.21 9.51
N VAL A 419 6.50 -12.25 8.91
CA VAL A 419 6.31 -13.64 9.36
C VAL A 419 6.95 -13.83 10.74
N GLY A 420 8.14 -13.27 10.95
CA GLY A 420 8.81 -13.23 12.25
C GLY A 420 7.97 -12.50 13.31
N GLY A 421 7.37 -11.38 12.92
CA GLY A 421 6.42 -10.61 13.74
C GLY A 421 5.20 -11.42 14.15
N ILE A 422 4.61 -12.18 13.23
CA ILE A 422 3.50 -13.10 13.54
C ILE A 422 3.94 -14.13 14.58
N GLY A 423 5.13 -14.72 14.44
CA GLY A 423 5.68 -15.67 15.42
C GLY A 423 5.85 -15.05 16.81
N ASN A 424 6.46 -13.87 16.89
CA ASN A 424 6.65 -13.15 18.16
C ASN A 424 5.33 -12.66 18.78
N PHE A 425 4.37 -12.28 17.92
CA PHE A 425 3.04 -11.92 18.36
C PHE A 425 2.29 -13.13 18.97
N LEU A 426 2.39 -14.29 18.32
CA LEU A 426 1.84 -15.54 18.86
C LEU A 426 2.48 -15.89 20.21
N ALA A 427 3.79 -15.71 20.35
CA ALA A 427 4.48 -15.88 21.62
C ALA A 427 3.93 -14.94 22.71
N LEU A 428 3.73 -13.66 22.37
CA LEU A 428 3.14 -12.66 23.27
C LEU A 428 1.71 -13.06 23.68
N LEU A 429 0.88 -13.52 22.74
CA LEU A 429 -0.48 -14.01 23.03
C LEU A 429 -0.46 -15.21 23.99
N LEU A 430 0.44 -16.17 23.79
CA LEU A 430 0.61 -17.34 24.67
C LEU A 430 1.11 -16.95 26.08
N LEU A 431 1.87 -15.86 26.19
CA LEU A 431 2.37 -15.32 27.45
C LEU A 431 1.39 -14.35 28.14
N THR A 432 0.39 -13.80 27.41
CA THR A 432 -0.57 -12.81 27.94
C THR A 432 -1.22 -13.24 29.27
N PRO A 433 -1.61 -14.52 29.50
CA PRO A 433 -2.18 -14.92 30.78
C PRO A 433 -1.23 -14.73 31.99
N ARG A 434 0.08 -14.70 31.76
CA ARG A 434 1.09 -14.45 32.79
C ARG A 434 1.40 -12.98 33.00
N LEU A 435 1.37 -12.21 31.90
CA LEU A 435 1.71 -10.79 31.88
C LEU A 435 0.57 -9.89 32.38
N VAL A 436 -0.67 -10.30 32.12
CA VAL A 436 -1.87 -9.48 32.42
C VAL A 436 -2.02 -9.17 33.90
N GLY A 437 -1.75 -10.13 34.79
CA GLY A 437 -1.94 -9.93 36.23
C GLY A 437 -1.05 -8.82 36.83
N PRO A 438 0.27 -8.83 36.59
CA PRO A 438 1.17 -7.73 37.01
C PRO A 438 0.81 -6.39 36.38
N VAL A 439 0.51 -6.36 35.07
CA VAL A 439 0.22 -5.12 34.33
C VAL A 439 -1.08 -4.49 34.82
N VAL A 440 -2.15 -5.27 35.00
CA VAL A 440 -3.44 -4.77 35.52
C VAL A 440 -3.29 -4.25 36.96
N ARG A 441 -2.47 -4.89 37.80
CA ARG A 441 -2.21 -4.38 39.17
C ARG A 441 -1.47 -3.04 39.13
N GLY A 442 -0.50 -2.88 38.23
CA GLY A 442 0.21 -1.62 38.01
C GLY A 442 -0.69 -0.51 37.52
N LEU A 443 -1.45 -0.77 36.44
CA LEU A 443 -2.41 0.20 35.88
C LEU A 443 -3.56 0.51 36.83
N GLY A 444 -4.01 -0.46 37.63
CA GLY A 444 -5.11 -0.33 38.58
C GLY A 444 -4.75 0.48 39.85
N TRP A 445 -3.45 0.77 40.07
CA TRP A 445 -3.01 1.55 41.24
C TRP A 445 -3.57 3.00 41.20
N LEU A 446 -3.54 3.67 40.05
CA LEU A 446 -4.03 5.04 39.91
C LEU A 446 -5.58 5.13 40.04
N PRO A 447 -6.41 4.36 39.28
CA PRO A 447 -7.85 4.31 39.51
C PRO A 447 -8.23 3.89 40.92
N GLY A 448 -7.47 2.96 41.56
CA GLY A 448 -7.70 2.54 42.92
C GLY A 448 -7.50 3.64 43.96
N ARG A 449 -6.66 4.65 43.69
CA ARG A 449 -6.55 5.86 44.51
C ARG A 449 -7.65 6.86 44.30
N VAL A 450 -8.09 7.06 43.06
CA VAL A 450 -9.07 8.10 42.68
C VAL A 450 -10.52 7.64 42.98
N PHE A 451 -10.88 6.40 42.54
CA PHE A 451 -12.24 5.87 42.63
C PHE A 451 -12.46 4.90 43.80
N GLY A 452 -11.48 4.76 44.68
CA GLY A 452 -11.59 4.03 45.92
C GLY A 452 -11.82 2.52 45.82
N VAL A 453 -12.64 1.95 46.71
CA VAL A 453 -12.85 0.50 46.89
C VAL A 453 -13.34 -0.20 45.60
N PRO A 454 -14.31 0.31 44.82
CA PRO A 454 -14.80 -0.36 43.63
C PRO A 454 -13.68 -0.60 42.59
N ALA A 455 -12.78 0.40 42.39
CA ALA A 455 -11.69 0.28 41.46
C ALA A 455 -10.59 -0.66 41.93
N LYS A 456 -10.30 -0.71 43.27
CA LYS A 456 -9.38 -1.72 43.84
C LYS A 456 -9.93 -3.12 43.64
N MET A 457 -11.22 -3.33 43.86
CA MET A 457 -11.90 -4.60 43.62
C MET A 457 -11.86 -4.99 42.13
N ALA A 458 -12.04 -4.04 41.18
CA ALA A 458 -11.94 -4.27 39.75
C ALA A 458 -10.54 -4.81 39.38
N ALA A 459 -9.47 -4.15 39.83
CA ALA A 459 -8.09 -4.57 39.60
C ALA A 459 -7.78 -5.95 40.23
N ALA A 460 -8.24 -6.20 41.45
CA ALA A 460 -8.09 -7.49 42.11
C ALA A 460 -8.83 -8.61 41.34
N ASN A 461 -10.06 -8.35 40.90
CA ASN A 461 -10.87 -9.30 40.14
C ASN A 461 -10.23 -9.66 38.79
N ALA A 462 -9.76 -8.65 38.02
CA ALA A 462 -9.07 -8.87 36.76
C ALA A 462 -7.76 -9.68 36.90
N SER A 463 -7.06 -9.55 38.04
CA SER A 463 -5.84 -10.31 38.32
C SER A 463 -6.08 -11.73 38.85
N ARG A 464 -7.23 -12.04 39.44
CA ARG A 464 -7.56 -13.37 40.00
C ARG A 464 -7.85 -14.44 38.94
N ASN A 465 -8.37 -14.02 37.76
CA ASN A 465 -8.70 -14.92 36.68
C ASN A 465 -7.88 -14.60 35.40
N PRO A 466 -6.56 -14.88 35.40
CA PRO A 466 -5.64 -14.41 34.35
C PRO A 466 -5.97 -14.97 32.98
N GLY A 467 -6.51 -16.18 32.87
CA GLY A 467 -6.88 -16.76 31.57
C GLY A 467 -8.02 -16.01 30.86
N ARG A 468 -9.03 -15.57 31.62
CA ARG A 468 -10.16 -14.81 31.08
C ARG A 468 -9.74 -13.38 30.73
N THR A 469 -9.07 -12.72 31.63
CA THR A 469 -8.56 -11.37 31.44
C THR A 469 -7.61 -11.33 30.23
N ALA A 470 -6.77 -12.34 30.07
CA ALA A 470 -5.89 -12.48 28.91
C ALA A 470 -6.66 -12.60 27.60
N ALA A 471 -7.76 -13.33 27.56
CA ALA A 471 -8.55 -13.50 26.33
C ALA A 471 -9.18 -12.18 25.85
N THR A 472 -9.71 -11.36 26.76
CA THR A 472 -10.25 -10.02 26.41
C THR A 472 -9.15 -9.04 26.06
N THR A 473 -8.07 -9.01 26.82
CA THR A 473 -6.89 -8.17 26.58
C THR A 473 -6.23 -8.51 25.24
N ALA A 474 -6.10 -9.80 24.91
CA ALA A 474 -5.51 -10.27 23.68
C ALA A 474 -6.30 -9.79 22.44
N THR A 475 -7.63 -9.79 22.50
CA THR A 475 -8.46 -9.32 21.37
C THR A 475 -8.20 -7.83 21.05
N LEU A 476 -8.07 -6.99 22.07
CA LEU A 476 -7.72 -5.58 21.89
C LEU A 476 -6.26 -5.39 21.52
N LEU A 477 -5.35 -6.16 22.10
CA LEU A 477 -3.94 -6.15 21.78
C LEU A 477 -3.71 -6.42 20.30
N ILE A 478 -4.42 -7.39 19.71
CA ILE A 478 -4.35 -7.71 18.29
C ILE A 478 -4.79 -6.51 17.45
N GLY A 479 -6.00 -5.97 17.72
CA GLY A 479 -6.55 -4.86 16.92
C GLY A 479 -5.68 -3.62 16.98
N VAL A 480 -5.24 -3.23 18.18
CA VAL A 480 -4.40 -2.05 18.38
C VAL A 480 -2.98 -2.25 17.84
N ALA A 481 -2.40 -3.47 17.95
CA ALA A 481 -1.08 -3.76 17.41
C ALA A 481 -1.05 -3.59 15.89
N LEU A 482 -2.08 -4.04 15.19
CA LEU A 482 -2.21 -3.87 13.75
C LEU A 482 -2.36 -2.39 13.35
N MET A 483 -3.24 -1.66 14.05
CA MET A 483 -3.43 -0.22 13.79
C MET A 483 -2.16 0.57 14.06
N ALA A 484 -1.50 0.31 15.19
CA ALA A 484 -0.26 0.98 15.56
C ALA A 484 0.89 0.61 14.61
N GLY A 485 0.98 -0.66 14.19
CA GLY A 485 1.98 -1.13 13.23
C GLY A 485 1.82 -0.46 11.87
N GLY A 486 0.62 -0.52 11.29
CA GLY A 486 0.33 0.13 10.01
C GLY A 486 0.54 1.64 10.04
N GLY A 487 0.06 2.32 11.09
CA GLY A 487 0.27 3.77 11.29
C GLY A 487 1.75 4.15 11.45
N THR A 488 2.55 3.31 12.14
CA THR A 488 3.99 3.54 12.31
C THR A 488 4.75 3.31 11.00
N VAL A 489 4.42 2.25 10.23
CA VAL A 489 4.99 2.04 8.88
C VAL A 489 4.72 3.26 8.02
N ALA A 490 3.47 3.68 7.90
CA ALA A 490 3.09 4.81 7.07
C ALA A 490 3.78 6.12 7.48
N ALA A 491 3.79 6.44 8.78
CA ALA A 491 4.47 7.65 9.29
C ALA A 491 5.99 7.61 9.07
N THR A 492 6.61 6.43 9.20
CA THR A 492 8.05 6.25 8.99
C THR A 492 8.40 6.33 7.51
N VAL A 493 7.61 5.71 6.64
CA VAL A 493 7.76 5.79 5.16
C VAL A 493 7.65 7.24 4.70
N ASN A 494 6.58 7.95 5.11
CA ASN A 494 6.39 9.37 4.75
C ASN A 494 7.58 10.23 5.21
N ARG A 495 8.01 10.08 6.46
CA ARG A 495 9.13 10.87 6.99
C ARG A 495 10.44 10.58 6.26
N THR A 496 10.68 9.31 5.95
CA THR A 496 11.90 8.90 5.23
C THR A 496 11.87 9.42 3.79
N ALA A 497 10.73 9.35 3.12
CA ALA A 497 10.55 9.90 1.77
C ALA A 497 10.73 11.42 1.74
N GLU A 498 10.10 12.16 2.67
CA GLU A 498 10.30 13.61 2.82
C GLU A 498 11.78 13.97 3.04
N GLN A 499 12.44 13.23 3.93
CA GLN A 499 13.85 13.49 4.24
C GLN A 499 14.76 13.16 3.05
N GLN A 500 14.50 12.07 2.34
CA GLN A 500 15.24 11.71 1.13
C GLN A 500 15.08 12.76 0.04
N LEU A 501 13.87 13.25 -0.19
CA LEU A 501 13.62 14.34 -1.12
C LEU A 501 14.35 15.63 -0.69
N ASN A 502 14.37 15.95 0.61
CA ASN A 502 15.07 17.14 1.13
C ASN A 502 16.59 17.01 1.06
N ILE A 503 17.15 15.81 1.24
CA ILE A 503 18.59 15.56 1.11
C ILE A 503 18.99 15.49 -0.37
N ALA A 504 18.21 14.79 -1.19
CA ALA A 504 18.48 14.66 -2.62
C ALA A 504 18.34 16.02 -3.32
N PHE A 505 17.30 16.79 -2.98
CA PHE A 505 16.97 18.05 -3.64
C PHE A 505 16.77 19.16 -2.60
N PRO A 506 17.85 19.80 -2.09
CA PRO A 506 17.75 20.91 -1.14
C PRO A 506 17.31 22.22 -1.81
N VAL A 507 16.41 22.13 -2.79
CA VAL A 507 15.90 23.21 -3.64
C VAL A 507 14.38 23.19 -3.69
N ASP A 508 13.76 24.24 -4.21
CA ASP A 508 12.30 24.34 -4.27
C ASP A 508 11.78 23.92 -5.65
N TYR A 509 12.54 24.19 -6.73
CA TYR A 509 12.18 23.88 -8.10
C TYR A 509 13.35 23.22 -8.83
N ILE A 510 13.00 22.37 -9.79
CA ILE A 510 13.93 21.78 -10.75
C ILE A 510 13.45 22.17 -12.14
N LEU A 511 14.30 22.81 -12.92
CA LEU A 511 14.05 23.10 -14.32
C LEU A 511 14.69 22.00 -15.15
N THR A 512 13.91 21.36 -16.00
CA THR A 512 14.39 20.30 -16.91
C THR A 512 13.86 20.55 -18.31
N PRO A 513 14.52 20.04 -19.36
CA PRO A 513 13.96 20.12 -20.69
C PRO A 513 12.72 19.25 -20.80
N SER A 514 11.73 19.72 -21.56
CA SER A 514 10.49 18.97 -21.84
C SER A 514 10.73 17.82 -22.81
N VAL A 515 11.82 17.86 -23.57
CA VAL A 515 12.16 16.85 -24.58
C VAL A 515 13.42 16.10 -24.14
N PRO A 516 13.42 14.75 -24.03
CA PRO A 516 14.63 14.01 -23.68
C PRO A 516 15.67 14.11 -24.76
N GLY A 517 16.90 14.27 -24.30
CA GLY A 517 18.05 14.46 -25.17
C GLY A 517 18.29 15.93 -25.53
N GLU A 518 17.31 16.79 -25.28
CA GLU A 518 17.53 18.24 -25.27
C GLU A 518 18.10 18.69 -23.93
N LEU A 519 18.62 19.89 -23.92
CA LEU A 519 19.27 20.49 -22.76
C LEU A 519 18.62 21.86 -22.49
N VAL A 520 18.65 22.28 -21.22
CA VAL A 520 18.20 23.62 -20.83
C VAL A 520 19.23 24.63 -21.36
N PRO A 521 18.81 25.70 -22.07
CA PRO A 521 19.71 26.75 -22.50
C PRO A 521 20.53 27.34 -21.36
N SER A 522 21.82 27.53 -21.53
CA SER A 522 22.72 28.03 -20.47
C SER A 522 22.37 29.44 -19.94
N ALA A 523 21.61 30.23 -20.72
CA ALA A 523 21.11 31.54 -20.33
C ALA A 523 20.09 31.50 -19.18
N VAL A 524 19.27 30.43 -19.15
CA VAL A 524 18.13 30.29 -18.22
C VAL A 524 18.55 30.44 -16.74
N ALA A 525 19.67 29.84 -16.37
CA ALA A 525 20.16 29.93 -15.00
C ALA A 525 20.51 31.38 -14.62
N GLY A 526 21.04 32.17 -15.57
CA GLY A 526 21.34 33.60 -15.41
C GLY A 526 20.10 34.46 -15.28
N GLU A 527 19.09 34.21 -16.13
CA GLU A 527 17.82 34.94 -16.14
C GLU A 527 17.05 34.70 -14.84
N VAL A 528 17.00 33.44 -14.37
CA VAL A 528 16.37 33.07 -13.09
C VAL A 528 17.05 33.77 -11.91
N ARG A 529 18.39 33.86 -11.91
CA ARG A 529 19.12 34.61 -10.88
C ARG A 529 18.81 36.13 -10.94
N ALA A 530 18.73 36.68 -12.13
CA ALA A 530 18.38 38.11 -12.33
C ALA A 530 16.95 38.43 -11.86
N ALA A 531 16.04 37.45 -11.90
CA ALA A 531 14.67 37.56 -11.39
C ALA A 531 14.57 37.45 -9.85
N GLY A 532 15.69 37.30 -9.14
CA GLY A 532 15.73 37.35 -7.68
C GLY A 532 15.72 35.98 -6.98
N PHE A 533 16.04 34.93 -7.71
CA PHE A 533 16.25 33.59 -7.10
C PHE A 533 17.73 33.46 -6.67
N PRO A 534 18.05 33.38 -5.36
CA PRO A 534 19.43 33.42 -4.88
C PRO A 534 20.25 32.19 -5.34
N ILE A 535 19.61 31.06 -5.59
CA ILE A 535 20.25 29.88 -6.13
C ILE A 535 19.51 29.49 -7.41
N ALA A 536 20.20 29.53 -8.55
CA ALA A 536 19.84 28.91 -9.80
C ALA A 536 21.09 28.21 -10.31
N ALA A 537 21.26 26.92 -9.91
CA ALA A 537 22.47 26.17 -10.11
C ALA A 537 22.35 25.27 -11.33
N PRO A 538 23.08 25.53 -12.42
CA PRO A 538 23.12 24.65 -13.58
C PRO A 538 23.82 23.33 -13.24
N VAL A 539 23.24 22.25 -13.73
CA VAL A 539 23.82 20.90 -13.69
C VAL A 539 24.14 20.49 -15.12
N ARG A 540 25.38 20.23 -15.42
CA ARG A 540 25.81 19.71 -16.73
C ARG A 540 26.16 18.24 -16.61
N GLN A 541 25.87 17.48 -17.64
CA GLN A 541 26.07 16.05 -17.67
C GLN A 541 26.74 15.60 -18.99
N GLY A 542 27.64 14.61 -18.88
CA GLY A 542 28.28 13.94 -20.01
C GLY A 542 28.42 12.44 -19.72
N ARG A 543 28.80 11.65 -20.68
CA ARG A 543 29.00 10.20 -20.53
C ARG A 543 30.44 9.78 -20.69
N SER A 544 30.92 8.94 -19.75
CA SER A 544 32.19 8.24 -19.82
C SER A 544 31.89 6.72 -19.78
N GLY A 545 31.82 6.09 -20.96
CA GLY A 545 31.29 4.73 -21.08
C GLY A 545 29.83 4.68 -20.60
N ASP A 546 29.54 3.76 -19.68
CA ASP A 546 28.21 3.64 -19.08
C ASP A 546 27.95 4.64 -17.93
N LEU A 547 28.99 5.37 -17.48
CA LEU A 547 28.91 6.29 -16.37
C LEU A 547 28.33 7.64 -16.79
N LEU A 548 27.35 8.13 -16.04
CA LEU A 548 26.87 9.50 -16.13
C LEU A 548 27.75 10.39 -15.25
N VAL A 549 28.51 11.29 -15.89
CA VAL A 549 29.40 12.22 -15.20
C VAL A 549 28.76 13.61 -15.20
N GLY A 550 28.61 14.20 -14.02
CA GLY A 550 27.98 15.51 -13.86
C GLY A 550 28.86 16.53 -13.17
N THR A 551 28.46 17.78 -13.28
CA THR A 551 29.01 18.91 -12.48
C THR A 551 27.86 19.79 -12.04
N LEU A 552 28.10 20.51 -10.93
CA LEU A 552 27.18 21.46 -10.34
C LEU A 552 27.92 22.75 -10.04
N ASP A 553 27.30 23.91 -10.30
CA ASP A 553 27.90 25.24 -10.01
C ASP A 553 28.30 25.32 -8.53
N PRO A 554 29.60 25.48 -8.22
CA PRO A 554 30.10 25.56 -6.84
C PRO A 554 29.56 26.78 -6.07
N ALA A 555 29.14 27.83 -6.76
CA ALA A 555 28.56 29.04 -6.16
C ALA A 555 27.21 28.77 -5.49
N ALA A 556 26.55 27.67 -5.86
CA ALA A 556 25.29 27.26 -5.24
C ALA A 556 25.45 26.74 -3.80
N GLY A 557 26.67 26.36 -3.38
CA GLY A 557 26.94 25.82 -2.05
C GLY A 557 26.30 24.47 -1.74
N LEU A 558 25.70 23.82 -2.75
CA LEU A 558 24.95 22.58 -2.55
C LEU A 558 25.86 21.35 -2.45
N MET A 559 26.98 21.34 -3.20
CA MET A 559 27.95 20.26 -3.23
C MET A 559 29.32 20.76 -3.62
N PRO A 560 30.21 21.12 -2.65
CA PRO A 560 31.54 21.61 -2.96
C PRO A 560 32.46 20.46 -3.38
N VAL A 561 32.80 20.38 -4.66
CA VAL A 561 33.76 19.43 -5.21
C VAL A 561 35.06 20.15 -5.53
N ARG A 562 36.18 19.60 -5.07
CA ARG A 562 37.52 20.19 -5.35
C ARG A 562 38.09 19.61 -6.63
N PRO A 563 38.86 20.36 -7.39
CA PRO A 563 39.59 19.83 -8.55
C PRO A 563 40.43 18.59 -8.20
N GLY A 564 40.44 17.58 -9.10
CA GLY A 564 41.12 16.31 -8.89
C GLY A 564 40.37 15.34 -7.97
N THR A 565 39.19 15.73 -7.44
CA THR A 565 38.34 14.87 -6.61
C THR A 565 36.96 14.67 -7.21
N ALA A 566 36.27 13.62 -6.73
CA ALA A 566 34.90 13.34 -7.12
C ALA A 566 34.00 13.09 -5.91
N VAL A 567 32.73 13.42 -6.03
CA VAL A 567 31.66 12.95 -5.15
C VAL A 567 30.86 11.88 -5.91
N VAL A 568 30.58 10.74 -5.25
CA VAL A 568 29.84 9.63 -5.85
C VAL A 568 28.59 9.32 -5.04
N PRO A 569 27.50 8.84 -5.63
CA PRO A 569 26.32 8.41 -4.90
C PRO A 569 26.62 7.19 -4.03
N ALA A 570 25.91 7.05 -2.93
CA ALA A 570 26.03 5.91 -2.00
C ALA A 570 25.66 4.57 -2.65
N ALA A 571 24.79 4.59 -3.66
CA ALA A 571 24.43 3.45 -4.48
C ALA A 571 24.37 3.89 -5.95
N SER A 572 25.23 3.31 -6.78
CA SER A 572 25.19 3.42 -8.24
C SER A 572 25.28 2.03 -8.84
N ASP A 573 24.34 1.70 -9.71
CA ASP A 573 24.33 0.42 -10.41
C ASP A 573 25.54 0.29 -11.35
N ALA A 574 26.03 1.39 -11.89
CA ALA A 574 27.14 1.43 -12.82
C ALA A 574 28.53 1.38 -12.13
N LEU A 575 28.66 2.02 -10.95
CA LEU A 575 29.96 2.08 -10.21
C LEU A 575 30.11 0.98 -9.16
N GLY A 576 28.97 0.40 -8.68
CA GLY A 576 28.97 -0.38 -7.45
C GLY A 576 29.32 0.46 -6.22
N ALA A 577 29.54 -0.19 -5.07
CA ALA A 577 29.95 0.48 -3.84
C ALA A 577 31.41 0.95 -3.94
N ARG A 578 31.66 2.25 -3.83
CA ARG A 578 33.00 2.84 -3.80
C ARG A 578 33.29 3.43 -2.42
N ALA A 579 34.53 3.27 -1.97
CA ALA A 579 34.99 3.86 -0.71
C ALA A 579 35.65 5.22 -0.95
N VAL A 580 35.58 6.11 0.04
CA VAL A 580 36.36 7.35 0.06
C VAL A 580 37.86 7.01 -0.07
N GLY A 581 38.57 7.75 -0.92
CA GLY A 581 39.97 7.52 -1.26
C GLY A 581 40.19 6.59 -2.46
N SER A 582 39.18 5.92 -2.99
CA SER A 582 39.29 5.11 -4.22
C SER A 582 39.48 6.02 -5.44
N ARG A 583 40.21 5.51 -6.47
CA ARG A 583 40.46 6.22 -7.71
C ARG A 583 39.47 5.76 -8.79
N ILE A 584 39.01 6.70 -9.60
CA ILE A 584 38.12 6.47 -10.74
C ILE A 584 38.78 7.07 -11.98
N ASP A 585 38.92 6.26 -13.03
CA ASP A 585 39.41 6.72 -14.30
C ASP A 585 38.24 6.93 -15.26
N LEU A 586 38.15 8.12 -15.80
CA LEU A 586 37.09 8.56 -16.70
C LEU A 586 37.70 8.78 -18.10
N VAL A 587 37.00 8.33 -19.14
CA VAL A 587 37.40 8.49 -20.54
C VAL A 587 36.24 9.02 -21.34
N ALA A 588 36.42 10.14 -22.03
CA ALA A 588 35.43 10.72 -22.94
C ALA A 588 36.10 11.43 -24.10
N GLY A 589 35.66 11.16 -25.33
CA GLY A 589 36.18 11.86 -26.53
C GLY A 589 37.73 11.76 -26.71
N GLY A 590 38.33 10.65 -26.26
CA GLY A 590 39.78 10.45 -26.31
C GLY A 590 40.57 11.16 -25.18
N ARG A 591 39.89 11.87 -24.26
CA ARG A 591 40.49 12.48 -23.09
C ARG A 591 40.37 11.53 -21.89
N GLN A 592 41.38 11.56 -21.02
CA GLN A 592 41.40 10.75 -19.81
C GLN A 592 41.56 11.66 -18.57
N LEU A 593 40.83 11.36 -17.52
CA LEU A 593 40.91 12.04 -16.26
C LEU A 593 40.82 11.03 -15.10
N SER A 594 41.81 11.08 -14.20
CA SER A 594 41.80 10.27 -12.97
C SER A 594 41.44 11.13 -11.77
N VAL A 595 40.40 10.76 -11.04
CA VAL A 595 39.91 11.48 -9.86
C VAL A 595 39.85 10.58 -8.65
N THR A 596 39.99 11.18 -7.47
CA THR A 596 39.90 10.45 -6.20
C THR A 596 38.56 10.72 -5.54
N VAL A 597 37.84 9.69 -5.08
CA VAL A 597 36.58 9.84 -4.35
C VAL A 597 36.83 10.56 -3.03
N ALA A 598 36.34 11.79 -2.91
CA ALA A 598 36.45 12.58 -1.70
C ALA A 598 35.29 12.34 -0.75
N GLU A 599 34.10 12.06 -1.29
CA GLU A 599 32.88 11.91 -0.50
C GLU A 599 31.92 10.93 -1.19
N VAL A 600 31.15 10.20 -0.40
CA VAL A 600 30.03 9.38 -0.85
C VAL A 600 28.76 10.02 -0.32
N ALA A 601 27.97 10.66 -1.20
CA ALA A 601 26.79 11.44 -0.83
C ALA A 601 25.54 10.95 -1.58
N GLN A 602 24.44 10.82 -0.87
CA GLN A 602 23.15 10.44 -1.49
C GLN A 602 22.64 11.49 -2.48
N SER A 603 22.95 12.76 -2.21
CA SER A 603 22.62 13.90 -3.08
C SER A 603 23.35 13.90 -4.43
N ALA A 604 24.37 13.08 -4.61
CA ALA A 604 25.09 13.01 -5.89
C ALA A 604 24.29 12.30 -7.00
N SER A 605 23.35 11.43 -6.65
CA SER A 605 22.66 10.55 -7.62
C SER A 605 21.84 11.28 -8.69
N PHE A 606 21.37 12.49 -8.44
CA PHE A 606 20.64 13.29 -9.44
C PHE A 606 21.57 14.10 -10.36
N VAL A 607 22.82 14.37 -9.92
CA VAL A 607 23.83 15.03 -10.76
C VAL A 607 24.50 14.04 -11.70
N GLY A 608 24.78 12.82 -11.22
CA GLY A 608 25.41 11.77 -12.01
C GLY A 608 25.95 10.62 -11.15
N ASP A 609 26.52 9.61 -11.79
CA ASP A 609 27.26 8.54 -11.12
C ASP A 609 28.60 9.03 -10.55
N VAL A 610 29.16 10.07 -11.16
CA VAL A 610 30.37 10.77 -10.72
C VAL A 610 30.15 12.27 -10.82
N VAL A 611 30.30 13.00 -9.73
CA VAL A 611 30.21 14.47 -9.71
C VAL A 611 31.61 15.05 -9.62
N LEU A 612 31.96 15.87 -10.59
CA LEU A 612 33.25 16.52 -10.74
C LEU A 612 33.20 18.02 -10.40
N ALA A 613 34.34 18.58 -10.06
CA ALA A 613 34.53 20.03 -10.11
C ALA A 613 34.31 20.55 -11.54
N GLU A 614 33.80 21.79 -11.67
CA GLU A 614 33.48 22.36 -12.98
C GLU A 614 34.70 22.41 -13.93
N ALA A 615 35.90 22.71 -13.40
CA ALA A 615 37.14 22.73 -14.20
C ALA A 615 37.49 21.35 -14.77
N ASP A 616 37.34 20.29 -13.96
CA ASP A 616 37.61 18.91 -14.34
C ASP A 616 36.57 18.41 -15.36
N PHE A 617 35.31 18.78 -15.15
CA PHE A 617 34.21 18.46 -16.08
C PHE A 617 34.44 19.13 -17.44
N ALA A 618 34.75 20.43 -17.46
CA ALA A 618 35.03 21.16 -18.70
C ALA A 618 36.27 20.65 -19.44
N ALA A 619 37.30 20.16 -18.73
CA ALA A 619 38.45 19.51 -19.34
C ALA A 619 38.08 18.18 -20.00
N LEU A 620 37.18 17.41 -19.42
CA LEU A 620 36.74 16.12 -19.96
C LEU A 620 35.68 16.29 -21.06
N PHE A 621 34.75 17.24 -20.91
CA PHE A 621 33.61 17.51 -21.78
C PHE A 621 33.57 18.96 -22.28
N PRO A 622 34.53 19.43 -23.09
CA PRO A 622 34.58 20.83 -23.51
C PRO A 622 33.44 21.27 -24.43
N ASP A 623 32.75 20.35 -25.07
CA ASP A 623 31.66 20.63 -25.99
C ASP A 623 30.28 20.68 -25.31
N VAL A 624 30.22 20.42 -23.99
CA VAL A 624 28.97 20.47 -23.22
C VAL A 624 28.80 21.85 -22.60
N HIS A 625 27.98 22.69 -23.23
CA HIS A 625 27.71 24.08 -22.82
C HIS A 625 26.34 24.27 -22.22
N ASN A 626 25.35 23.49 -22.65
CA ASN A 626 23.98 23.55 -22.12
C ASN A 626 23.80 22.70 -20.87
N ASP A 627 22.78 22.99 -20.12
CA ASP A 627 22.53 22.38 -18.83
C ASP A 627 21.56 21.20 -18.96
N ALA A 628 21.84 20.11 -18.26
CA ALA A 628 20.89 18.98 -18.19
C ALA A 628 19.66 19.34 -17.34
N MET A 629 19.88 20.18 -16.32
CA MET A 629 18.84 20.75 -15.47
C MET A 629 19.36 21.98 -14.74
N VAL A 630 18.44 22.80 -14.20
CA VAL A 630 18.80 23.93 -13.32
C VAL A 630 18.06 23.74 -11.99
N LEU A 631 18.81 23.76 -10.90
CA LEU A 631 18.28 23.64 -9.53
C LEU A 631 17.99 25.04 -8.99
N VAL A 632 16.75 25.32 -8.60
CA VAL A 632 16.33 26.66 -8.19
C VAL A 632 15.83 26.65 -6.76
N LYS A 633 16.31 27.62 -5.96
CA LYS A 633 15.86 27.84 -4.60
C LYS A 633 15.35 29.26 -4.46
N ALA A 634 14.16 29.40 -3.86
CA ALA A 634 13.57 30.68 -3.55
C ALA A 634 14.34 31.41 -2.41
N ALA A 635 14.15 32.70 -2.32
CA ALA A 635 14.73 33.48 -1.22
C ALA A 635 14.14 33.00 0.13
N PRO A 636 14.98 33.01 1.21
CA PRO A 636 14.51 32.57 2.52
C PRO A 636 13.27 33.36 2.98
N GLY A 637 12.25 32.63 3.47
CA GLY A 637 11.00 33.22 3.96
C GLY A 637 9.90 33.41 2.88
N ARG A 638 10.19 33.13 1.62
CA ARG A 638 9.17 33.12 0.54
C ARG A 638 8.65 31.71 0.28
N ALA A 639 7.32 31.56 0.31
CA ALA A 639 6.71 30.25 -0.01
C ALA A 639 6.81 29.94 -1.50
N ALA A 640 7.05 28.68 -1.86
CA ALA A 640 7.13 28.23 -3.25
C ALA A 640 5.91 28.65 -4.08
N ALA A 641 4.70 28.55 -3.54
CA ALA A 641 3.47 28.99 -4.21
C ALA A 641 3.45 30.48 -4.60
N GLN A 642 4.21 31.34 -3.91
CA GLN A 642 4.31 32.77 -4.21
C GLN A 642 5.37 33.07 -5.28
N THR A 643 6.44 32.29 -5.32
CA THR A 643 7.56 32.48 -6.24
C THR A 643 7.35 31.76 -7.58
N ARG A 644 6.44 30.80 -7.66
CA ARG A 644 6.12 30.07 -8.88
C ARG A 644 5.67 30.97 -10.05
N PRO A 645 4.76 31.95 -9.87
CA PRO A 645 4.36 32.85 -10.97
C PRO A 645 5.51 33.71 -11.51
N GLU A 646 6.47 34.11 -10.67
CA GLU A 646 7.65 34.85 -11.08
C GLU A 646 8.59 34.00 -11.93
N LEU A 647 8.79 32.74 -11.52
CA LEU A 647 9.58 31.78 -12.27
C LEU A 647 8.93 31.47 -13.64
N ASP A 648 7.59 31.29 -13.67
CA ASP A 648 6.84 31.07 -14.90
C ASP A 648 6.96 32.28 -15.86
N ALA A 649 7.05 33.49 -15.34
CA ALA A 649 7.22 34.70 -16.17
C ALA A 649 8.59 34.73 -16.84
N VAL A 650 9.66 34.33 -16.14
CA VAL A 650 11.01 34.20 -16.72
C VAL A 650 11.02 33.13 -17.82
N LEU A 651 10.37 32.00 -17.56
CA LEU A 651 10.36 30.86 -18.49
C LEU A 651 9.36 31.04 -19.66
N ALA A 652 8.61 32.15 -19.71
CA ALA A 652 7.72 32.43 -20.83
C ALA A 652 8.43 32.48 -22.18
N GLU A 653 9.72 32.84 -22.21
CA GLU A 653 10.57 32.85 -23.40
C GLU A 653 11.20 31.47 -23.71
N HIS A 654 11.14 30.52 -22.74
CA HIS A 654 11.69 29.17 -22.84
C HIS A 654 10.59 28.10 -22.71
N PRO A 655 9.70 27.95 -23.67
CA PRO A 655 8.48 27.12 -23.55
C PRO A 655 8.78 25.60 -23.42
N LEU A 656 10.00 25.16 -23.76
CA LEU A 656 10.43 23.77 -23.62
C LEU A 656 11.13 23.48 -22.28
N VAL A 657 11.28 24.49 -21.40
CA VAL A 657 11.78 24.28 -20.05
C VAL A 657 10.60 24.07 -19.11
N GLN A 658 10.55 22.92 -18.51
CA GLN A 658 9.52 22.59 -17.53
C GLN A 658 10.01 22.83 -16.10
N VAL A 659 9.07 23.18 -15.23
CA VAL A 659 9.31 23.41 -13.81
C VAL A 659 8.68 22.27 -13.02
N ALA A 660 9.48 21.48 -12.35
CA ALA A 660 9.03 20.55 -11.32
C ALA A 660 9.03 21.27 -9.96
N ASP A 661 7.86 21.49 -9.40
CA ASP A 661 7.68 22.01 -8.05
C ASP A 661 7.81 20.84 -7.05
N LEU A 662 8.85 20.90 -6.21
CA LEU A 662 9.10 19.84 -5.24
C LEU A 662 8.08 19.80 -4.11
N ALA A 663 7.40 20.91 -3.82
CA ALA A 663 6.27 20.92 -2.88
C ALA A 663 5.08 20.14 -3.46
N GLU A 664 4.74 20.38 -4.73
CA GLU A 664 3.66 19.65 -5.42
C GLU A 664 3.96 18.14 -5.51
N VAL A 665 5.19 17.75 -5.85
CA VAL A 665 5.64 16.34 -5.87
C VAL A 665 5.54 15.69 -4.48
N ARG A 666 5.86 16.44 -3.41
CA ARG A 666 5.72 15.96 -2.02
C ARG A 666 4.26 15.76 -1.64
N ASP A 667 3.42 16.74 -1.94
CA ASP A 667 1.99 16.71 -1.59
C ASP A 667 1.29 15.56 -2.32
N GLU A 668 1.58 15.31 -3.58
CA GLU A 668 0.99 14.22 -4.35
C GLU A 668 1.45 12.83 -3.85
N ARG A 669 2.74 12.68 -3.50
CA ARG A 669 3.23 11.44 -2.88
C ARG A 669 2.60 11.21 -1.51
N SER A 670 2.49 12.25 -0.70
CA SER A 670 1.83 12.16 0.62
C SER A 670 0.37 11.77 0.47
N ALA A 671 -0.37 12.37 -0.47
CA ALA A 671 -1.75 12.03 -0.76
C ALA A 671 -1.92 10.55 -1.16
N THR A 672 -1.02 10.00 -1.98
CA THR A 672 -1.04 8.58 -2.36
C THR A 672 -0.83 7.66 -1.15
N ILE A 673 0.10 8.00 -0.27
CA ILE A 673 0.36 7.21 0.95
C ILE A 673 -0.83 7.34 1.91
N ASP A 674 -1.41 8.53 2.08
CA ASP A 674 -2.59 8.74 2.92
C ASP A 674 -3.80 7.94 2.41
N GLN A 675 -3.97 7.79 1.10
CA GLN A 675 -5.00 6.94 0.49
C GLN A 675 -4.80 5.47 0.87
N ILE A 676 -3.58 4.94 0.77
CA ILE A 676 -3.24 3.57 1.18
C ILE A 676 -3.53 3.38 2.67
N VAL A 677 -3.13 4.34 3.50
CA VAL A 677 -3.37 4.34 4.95
C VAL A 677 -4.85 4.35 5.27
N ALA A 678 -5.67 5.11 4.53
CA ALA A 678 -7.13 5.15 4.71
C ALA A 678 -7.77 3.77 4.45
N ILE A 679 -7.35 3.05 3.42
CA ILE A 679 -7.84 1.68 3.15
C ILE A 679 -7.43 0.72 4.27
N ILE A 680 -6.17 0.76 4.69
CA ILE A 680 -5.68 -0.05 5.80
C ILE A 680 -6.48 0.29 7.08
N ALA A 681 -6.71 1.56 7.37
CA ALA A 681 -7.50 2.00 8.52
C ALA A 681 -8.95 1.52 8.46
N ALA A 682 -9.58 1.52 7.28
CA ALA A 682 -10.92 0.97 7.10
C ALA A 682 -10.96 -0.55 7.37
N LEU A 683 -9.99 -1.29 6.84
CA LEU A 683 -9.84 -2.73 7.14
C LEU A 683 -9.61 -2.98 8.63
N LEU A 684 -8.80 -2.15 9.29
CA LEU A 684 -8.53 -2.23 10.74
C LEU A 684 -9.78 -1.90 11.59
N GLY A 685 -10.67 -1.04 11.09
CA GLY A 685 -11.96 -0.76 11.72
C GLY A 685 -12.79 -2.03 11.91
N PHE A 686 -12.77 -2.96 10.97
CA PHE A 686 -13.42 -4.28 11.11
C PHE A 686 -12.81 -5.11 12.24
N ALA A 687 -11.49 -5.14 12.37
CA ALA A 687 -10.82 -5.85 13.46
C ALA A 687 -11.26 -5.29 14.84
N LEU A 688 -11.44 -3.98 14.94
CA LEU A 688 -11.95 -3.33 16.15
C LEU A 688 -13.40 -3.74 16.46
N VAL A 689 -14.28 -3.83 15.44
CA VAL A 689 -15.67 -4.30 15.63
C VAL A 689 -15.67 -5.74 16.16
N ILE A 690 -14.84 -6.62 15.61
CA ILE A 690 -14.69 -8.00 16.11
C ILE A 690 -14.21 -7.99 17.57
N ALA A 691 -13.27 -7.11 17.92
CA ALA A 691 -12.77 -6.97 19.28
C ALA A 691 -13.88 -6.52 20.25
N VAL A 692 -14.70 -5.54 19.89
CA VAL A 692 -15.84 -5.04 20.69
C VAL A 692 -16.83 -6.15 21.01
N ILE A 693 -17.20 -6.95 19.99
CA ILE A 693 -18.11 -8.08 20.15
C ILE A 693 -17.51 -9.16 21.05
N GLY A 694 -16.21 -9.45 20.88
CA GLY A 694 -15.48 -10.39 21.73
C GLY A 694 -15.47 -9.97 23.21
N ILE A 695 -15.21 -8.69 23.48
CA ILE A 695 -15.24 -8.13 24.84
C ILE A 695 -16.65 -8.21 25.45
N GLY A 696 -17.68 -7.78 24.72
CA GLY A 696 -19.06 -7.82 25.15
C GLY A 696 -19.52 -9.23 25.52
N ASN A 697 -19.13 -10.23 24.72
CA ASN A 697 -19.42 -11.63 24.97
C ASN A 697 -18.73 -12.14 26.25
N THR A 698 -17.44 -11.85 26.43
CA THR A 698 -16.64 -12.30 27.58
C THR A 698 -17.13 -11.65 28.88
N LEU A 699 -17.45 -10.34 28.84
CA LEU A 699 -17.97 -9.63 29.99
C LEU A 699 -19.38 -10.10 30.37
N SER A 700 -20.26 -10.36 29.40
CA SER A 700 -21.58 -10.91 29.65
C SER A 700 -21.51 -12.24 30.40
N LEU A 701 -20.56 -13.10 29.99
CA LEU A 701 -20.33 -14.36 30.70
C LEU A 701 -19.81 -14.15 32.11
N SER A 702 -18.80 -13.25 32.27
CA SER A 702 -18.24 -12.93 33.60
C SER A 702 -19.30 -12.50 34.59
N VAL A 703 -20.28 -11.69 34.13
CA VAL A 703 -21.42 -11.27 34.94
C VAL A 703 -22.31 -12.46 35.35
N LEU A 704 -22.62 -13.36 34.42
CA LEU A 704 -23.46 -14.54 34.71
C LEU A 704 -22.79 -15.52 35.69
N GLU A 705 -21.50 -15.78 35.54
CA GLU A 705 -20.74 -16.67 36.42
C GLU A 705 -20.59 -16.13 37.85
N ARG A 706 -20.51 -14.79 37.99
CA ARG A 706 -20.36 -14.12 39.31
C ARG A 706 -21.68 -13.61 39.89
N ALA A 707 -22.82 -14.06 39.35
CA ALA A 707 -24.12 -13.58 39.83
C ALA A 707 -24.30 -13.81 41.35
N GLN A 708 -23.83 -14.94 41.87
CA GLN A 708 -23.86 -15.23 43.30
C GLN A 708 -22.88 -14.35 44.12
N GLU A 709 -21.66 -14.13 43.64
CA GLU A 709 -20.67 -13.26 44.27
C GLU A 709 -21.16 -11.78 44.27
N THR A 710 -21.72 -11.32 43.14
CA THR A 710 -22.29 -9.97 43.03
C THR A 710 -23.54 -9.77 43.91
N ALA A 711 -24.36 -10.80 44.02
CA ALA A 711 -25.51 -10.77 44.97
C ALA A 711 -25.03 -10.68 46.44
N LEU A 712 -24.00 -11.41 46.81
CA LEU A 712 -23.39 -11.37 48.14
C LEU A 712 -22.79 -9.99 48.45
N VAL A 713 -22.01 -9.42 47.53
CA VAL A 713 -21.40 -8.09 47.71
C VAL A 713 -22.47 -6.99 47.78
N ARG A 714 -23.57 -7.15 47.04
CA ARG A 714 -24.73 -6.25 47.15
C ARG A 714 -25.42 -6.38 48.48
N ALA A 715 -25.59 -7.60 49.02
CA ALA A 715 -26.14 -7.83 50.36
C ALA A 715 -25.25 -7.18 51.41
N LEU A 716 -23.93 -7.07 51.19
CA LEU A 716 -22.98 -6.35 52.07
C LEU A 716 -23.00 -4.81 51.87
N GLY A 717 -23.91 -4.25 51.02
CA GLY A 717 -24.12 -2.84 50.95
C GLY A 717 -23.55 -2.16 49.67
N LEU A 718 -23.06 -2.91 48.69
CA LEU A 718 -22.60 -2.32 47.41
C LEU A 718 -23.78 -1.77 46.62
N THR A 719 -23.75 -0.47 46.29
CA THR A 719 -24.81 0.16 45.49
C THR A 719 -24.76 -0.25 44.01
N ARG A 720 -25.91 -0.11 43.29
CA ARG A 720 -25.97 -0.41 41.85
C ARG A 720 -25.00 0.46 41.03
N GLY A 721 -24.76 1.70 41.43
CA GLY A 721 -23.81 2.60 40.79
C GLY A 721 -22.34 2.12 40.97
N GLN A 722 -21.98 1.70 42.18
CA GLN A 722 -20.67 1.18 42.50
C GLN A 722 -20.38 -0.14 41.77
N LEU A 723 -21.37 -1.04 41.63
CA LEU A 723 -21.23 -2.28 40.84
C LEU A 723 -21.00 -1.98 39.36
N ARG A 724 -21.78 -1.03 38.79
CA ARG A 724 -21.54 -0.61 37.39
C ARG A 724 -20.15 0.01 37.24
N GLY A 725 -19.75 0.92 38.13
CA GLY A 725 -18.42 1.51 38.12
C GLY A 725 -17.28 0.48 38.20
N MET A 726 -17.45 -0.56 39.06
CA MET A 726 -16.50 -1.66 39.18
C MET A 726 -16.33 -2.43 37.86
N LEU A 727 -17.44 -2.80 37.20
CA LEU A 727 -17.41 -3.54 35.92
C LEU A 727 -16.86 -2.71 34.77
N LEU A 728 -17.20 -1.42 34.70
CA LEU A 728 -16.65 -0.49 33.71
C LEU A 728 -15.14 -0.28 33.92
N THR A 729 -14.69 -0.14 35.17
CA THR A 729 -13.25 -0.04 35.49
C THR A 729 -12.51 -1.34 35.16
N GLU A 730 -13.09 -2.51 35.39
CA GLU A 730 -12.52 -3.79 35.00
C GLU A 730 -12.34 -3.87 33.47
N ALA A 731 -13.37 -3.49 32.68
CA ALA A 731 -13.29 -3.43 31.23
C ALA A 731 -12.22 -2.44 30.72
N LEU A 732 -12.16 -1.25 31.34
CA LEU A 732 -11.19 -0.22 30.99
C LEU A 732 -9.75 -0.67 31.29
N LEU A 733 -9.49 -1.30 32.42
CA LEU A 733 -8.17 -1.83 32.77
C LEU A 733 -7.70 -2.91 31.78
N MET A 734 -8.61 -3.82 31.38
CA MET A 734 -8.33 -4.83 30.36
C MET A 734 -8.04 -4.17 29.01
N ALA A 735 -8.81 -3.14 28.64
CA ALA A 735 -8.62 -2.43 27.38
C ALA A 735 -7.30 -1.67 27.33
N LEU A 736 -6.97 -0.92 28.36
CA LEU A 736 -5.69 -0.20 28.45
C LEU A 736 -4.50 -1.15 28.43
N THR A 737 -4.59 -2.30 29.12
CA THR A 737 -3.54 -3.31 29.08
C THR A 737 -3.31 -3.84 27.66
N GLY A 738 -4.40 -4.16 26.95
CA GLY A 738 -4.32 -4.63 25.55
C GLY A 738 -3.85 -3.54 24.59
N ALA A 739 -4.37 -2.33 24.74
CA ALA A 739 -4.02 -1.21 23.88
C ALA A 739 -2.56 -0.78 24.03
N LEU A 740 -2.05 -0.65 25.26
CA LEU A 740 -0.65 -0.27 25.48
C LEU A 740 0.31 -1.37 24.99
N GLY A 741 0.00 -2.65 25.27
CA GLY A 741 0.77 -3.78 24.72
C GLY A 741 0.73 -3.82 23.19
N GLY A 742 -0.45 -3.56 22.60
CA GLY A 742 -0.64 -3.45 21.17
C GLY A 742 0.15 -2.32 20.54
N VAL A 743 0.13 -1.13 21.14
CA VAL A 743 0.93 0.02 20.69
C VAL A 743 2.42 -0.30 20.74
N ALA A 744 2.92 -0.85 21.85
CA ALA A 744 4.33 -1.18 22.00
C ALA A 744 4.79 -2.19 20.93
N PHE A 745 4.01 -3.26 20.73
CA PHE A 745 4.31 -4.27 19.71
C PHE A 745 4.17 -3.70 18.29
N GLY A 746 3.10 -2.96 18.01
CA GLY A 746 2.84 -2.37 16.70
C GLY A 746 3.91 -1.36 16.29
N VAL A 747 4.32 -0.46 17.18
CA VAL A 747 5.39 0.51 16.90
C VAL A 747 6.71 -0.22 16.62
N LEU A 748 7.08 -1.22 17.41
CA LEU A 748 8.30 -1.99 17.20
C LEU A 748 8.30 -2.69 15.84
N TYR A 749 7.27 -3.47 15.54
CA TYR A 749 7.20 -4.22 14.28
C TYR A 749 6.87 -3.36 13.07
N GLY A 750 6.16 -2.25 13.24
CA GLY A 750 5.99 -1.25 12.19
C GLY A 750 7.33 -0.63 11.77
N TRP A 751 8.16 -0.28 12.73
CA TRP A 751 9.51 0.22 12.48
C TRP A 751 10.42 -0.83 11.82
N LEU A 752 10.46 -2.06 12.35
CA LEU A 752 11.28 -3.14 11.77
C LEU A 752 10.84 -3.48 10.33
N THR A 753 9.54 -3.43 10.03
CA THR A 753 9.02 -3.65 8.67
C THR A 753 9.44 -2.53 7.73
N ALA A 754 9.35 -1.27 8.17
CA ALA A 754 9.82 -0.13 7.40
C ALA A 754 11.34 -0.23 7.14
N THR A 755 12.14 -0.61 8.15
CA THR A 755 13.59 -0.80 8.02
C THR A 755 13.93 -1.88 7.00
N ALA A 756 13.23 -3.00 7.00
CA ALA A 756 13.41 -4.07 6.03
C ALA A 756 13.02 -3.65 4.59
N GLY A 757 11.99 -2.82 4.44
CA GLY A 757 11.52 -2.32 3.15
C GLY A 757 12.45 -1.32 2.48
N PHE A 758 13.19 -0.51 3.25
CA PHE A 758 14.13 0.48 2.71
C PHE A 758 15.57 -0.04 2.50
N GLY A 759 15.88 -1.26 2.91
CA GLY A 759 17.20 -1.89 2.69
C GLY A 759 18.36 -1.08 3.29
N ALA A 760 19.26 -0.58 2.44
CA ALA A 760 20.46 0.17 2.85
C ALA A 760 20.15 1.57 3.45
N ILE A 761 18.93 2.06 3.30
CA ILE A 761 18.51 3.35 3.81
C ILE A 761 17.94 3.14 5.21
N HIS A 762 18.60 3.67 6.24
CA HIS A 762 18.09 3.61 7.60
C HIS A 762 16.90 4.56 7.80
N PRO A 763 15.65 4.06 7.84
CA PRO A 763 14.48 4.93 7.98
C PRO A 763 14.45 5.56 9.38
N LEU A 764 14.11 6.84 9.42
CA LEU A 764 13.91 7.54 10.69
C LEU A 764 12.57 7.13 11.30
N LEU A 765 12.62 6.48 12.46
CA LEU A 765 11.41 6.16 13.20
C LEU A 765 10.59 7.43 13.46
N ARG A 766 9.37 7.47 12.94
CA ARG A 766 8.36 8.47 13.29
C ARG A 766 7.20 7.78 13.99
N VAL A 767 7.04 8.07 15.28
CA VAL A 767 5.92 7.57 16.08
C VAL A 767 4.75 8.54 15.94
N PRO A 768 3.61 8.15 15.34
CA PRO A 768 2.45 9.03 15.17
C PRO A 768 1.66 9.14 16.48
N VAL A 769 2.18 9.87 17.47
CA VAL A 769 1.66 9.92 18.85
C VAL A 769 0.19 10.27 18.91
N GLY A 770 -0.28 11.27 18.12
CA GLY A 770 -1.69 11.66 18.08
C GLY A 770 -2.60 10.53 17.59
N GLN A 771 -2.19 9.81 16.54
CA GLN A 771 -2.93 8.68 15.99
C GLN A 771 -2.94 7.49 16.97
N LEU A 772 -1.81 7.20 17.62
CA LEU A 772 -1.72 6.14 18.63
C LEU A 772 -2.57 6.45 19.87
N ALA A 773 -2.58 7.70 20.33
CA ALA A 773 -3.45 8.14 21.40
C ALA A 773 -4.94 7.99 21.04
N ALA A 774 -5.32 8.32 19.78
CA ALA A 774 -6.67 8.11 19.28
C ALA A 774 -7.04 6.60 19.26
N PHE A 775 -6.13 5.70 18.88
CA PHE A 775 -6.37 4.26 18.89
C PHE A 775 -6.57 3.73 20.33
N VAL A 776 -5.78 4.19 21.28
CA VAL A 776 -5.93 3.84 22.71
C VAL A 776 -7.27 4.37 23.25
N ALA A 777 -7.62 5.60 22.92
CA ALA A 777 -8.89 6.20 23.33
C ALA A 777 -10.09 5.45 22.72
N LEU A 778 -10.01 5.10 21.44
CA LEU A 778 -11.04 4.33 20.74
C LEU A 778 -11.21 2.93 21.33
N ALA A 779 -10.11 2.24 21.65
CA ALA A 779 -10.13 0.93 22.30
C ALA A 779 -10.75 1.01 23.70
N ALA A 780 -10.41 2.04 24.49
CA ALA A 780 -11.01 2.30 25.80
C ALA A 780 -12.51 2.59 25.69
N LEU A 781 -12.93 3.44 24.74
CA LEU A 781 -14.33 3.74 24.49
C LEU A 781 -15.10 2.48 24.07
N ALA A 782 -14.54 1.70 23.15
CA ALA A 782 -15.14 0.47 22.66
C ALA A 782 -15.37 -0.55 23.82
N ALA A 783 -14.39 -0.69 24.71
CA ALA A 783 -14.50 -1.58 25.87
C ALA A 783 -15.57 -1.10 26.86
N VAL A 784 -15.63 0.21 27.11
CA VAL A 784 -16.68 0.81 27.97
C VAL A 784 -18.06 0.56 27.36
N LEU A 785 -18.27 0.83 26.07
CA LEU A 785 -19.54 0.59 25.38
C LEU A 785 -19.94 -0.89 25.41
N ALA A 786 -18.98 -1.81 25.15
CA ALA A 786 -19.22 -3.25 25.23
C ALA A 786 -19.63 -3.71 26.65
N ALA A 787 -19.12 -3.01 27.69
CA ALA A 787 -19.42 -3.32 29.09
C ALA A 787 -20.74 -2.75 29.61
N VAL A 788 -21.33 -1.71 28.98
CA VAL A 788 -22.52 -1.03 29.45
C VAL A 788 -23.72 -1.99 29.62
N LEU A 789 -24.04 -2.76 28.57
CA LEU A 789 -25.18 -3.69 28.61
C LEU A 789 -25.01 -4.81 29.66
N PRO A 790 -23.85 -5.52 29.73
CA PRO A 790 -23.59 -6.49 30.80
C PRO A 790 -23.68 -5.87 32.20
N ALA A 791 -23.08 -4.68 32.40
CA ALA A 791 -23.08 -3.99 33.67
C ALA A 791 -24.51 -3.56 34.12
N GLN A 792 -25.35 -3.12 33.20
CA GLN A 792 -26.77 -2.80 33.48
C GLN A 792 -27.56 -4.04 33.86
N ARG A 793 -27.35 -5.19 33.16
CA ARG A 793 -28.00 -6.45 33.50
C ARG A 793 -27.61 -6.93 34.90
N ALA A 794 -26.32 -6.88 35.23
CA ALA A 794 -25.78 -7.24 36.52
C ALA A 794 -26.35 -6.37 37.66
N ALA A 795 -26.54 -5.08 37.41
CA ALA A 795 -27.08 -4.14 38.39
C ALA A 795 -28.62 -4.27 38.61
N ARG A 796 -29.36 -4.87 37.66
CA ARG A 796 -30.81 -5.12 37.76
C ARG A 796 -31.11 -6.49 38.37
N ALA A 797 -30.27 -7.48 38.15
CA ALA A 797 -30.34 -8.78 38.84
C ALA A 797 -29.92 -8.64 40.32
#